data_7c45cca6d6a29dae6d363df330aea293
#
_entry.id   7c45cca6d6a29dae6d363df330aea293
#
_cell.length_a   1.000
_cell.length_b   1.000
_cell.length_c   1.000
_cell.angle_alpha   90.00
_cell.angle_beta   90.00
_cell.angle_gamma   90.00
#
_symmetry.space_group_name_H-M   'P 1'
#
loop_
_entity.id
_entity.type
_entity.pdbx_description
1 polymer ?
#
loop_
_entity_poly.entity_id
_entity_poly.type
_entity_poly.pdbx_seq_one_letter_code
_entity_poly.pdbx_strand_id
1 'polypeptide(L)'
;MSKFFKVLCFLMVFFLFGCGSEEASSIDPQIVRVVDDEFSPRVLYVDPGTTVIWESDGANNHNVIASDGSWQAISSDYFEYGIITKGDQYEHTFNEPGIYEYYCPYHGTNNKGMVGTIVVGDVDYAETVEEVSITLTNNVLKVGKNEPYEKIQDAVDNANTGDLILIGPGVYNESITVTTSYITLRGTDRNKVIIDGEFMSENGIQIYETDGVTVENLSVRNFTLNGVYWNTSKGFKGSYLTVYNNGDYGVYAFNSTDGIFDNVYASGHPDSGIYIGQCYPCNSLIFDNVVEGNALGYSGTNAGGHLYLYNNIWRDNMSGIVPNTLDSELNPPGRETTIVGNLVVNNNNYEAPTNRFGVVAKGMGIVVPGRVGDIIEKNLVVNHDRYGIVASPMLDANLYFSQHVSIKDNVVLDSGYTDLALAGPWGPGNCFEGNIYQTSTPPLLEQLHNCSSINSSNLISRFPLQGDPSGLMMLAGFFADAQTTDLDKDKYKEYPWPKEQENMQFTNINEPSPAIDLFYVPDLDSIQVPTNLLNEDLENYYNSEKEIIMSGVPISSPTIWQLLFQLYGYLMPFVLYAAWAALAIKDIDSNQRVNGSMKYVWLGVVYLVPFFGVLVYHLAGPSAISRSMKLAAIVGGLFSYIAILVAGAVISGLV
;
A
#
# COMPACT_ATOMS: atom_id res chain seq x y z
N MET A 1 -17.84 -11.04 21.98
CA MET A 1 -17.16 -10.76 23.26
C MET A 1 -15.97 -11.70 23.58
N SER A 2 -15.95 -12.98 23.19
CA SER A 2 -14.83 -13.89 23.56
C SER A 2 -13.55 -13.72 22.72
N LYS A 3 -13.63 -13.26 21.47
CA LYS A 3 -12.46 -13.01 20.60
C LYS A 3 -11.78 -11.67 20.88
N PHE A 4 -12.53 -10.66 21.27
CA PHE A 4 -12.02 -9.32 21.61
C PHE A 4 -11.16 -9.35 22.89
N PHE A 5 -11.51 -10.20 23.84
CA PHE A 5 -10.75 -10.38 25.08
C PHE A 5 -9.44 -11.15 24.87
N LYS A 6 -9.34 -11.99 23.84
CA LYS A 6 -8.11 -12.72 23.50
C LYS A 6 -7.06 -11.80 22.86
N VAL A 7 -7.48 -10.84 22.05
CA VAL A 7 -6.57 -9.86 21.40
C VAL A 7 -6.00 -8.89 22.46
N LEU A 8 -6.81 -8.47 23.41
CA LEU A 8 -6.32 -7.58 24.48
C LEU A 8 -5.38 -8.29 25.47
N CYS A 9 -5.54 -9.60 25.69
CA CYS A 9 -4.60 -10.41 26.48
C CYS A 9 -3.31 -10.75 25.72
N PHE A 10 -3.33 -10.82 24.39
CA PHE A 10 -2.15 -11.14 23.59
C PHE A 10 -1.15 -9.97 23.54
N LEU A 11 -1.62 -8.75 23.57
CA LEU A 11 -0.78 -7.54 23.63
C LEU A 11 -0.04 -7.36 25.00
N MET A 12 -0.44 -8.09 26.04
CA MET A 12 0.21 -8.01 27.36
C MET A 12 1.31 -9.05 27.62
N VAL A 13 1.52 -10.04 26.76
CA VAL A 13 2.40 -11.19 27.04
C VAL A 13 3.79 -11.09 26.40
N PHE A 14 4.01 -10.19 25.43
CA PHE A 14 5.24 -10.18 24.63
C PHE A 14 6.42 -9.38 25.22
N PHE A 15 6.36 -8.88 26.47
CA PHE A 15 7.47 -8.10 27.06
C PHE A 15 8.18 -8.75 28.25
N LEU A 16 8.02 -10.05 28.48
CA LEU A 16 8.74 -10.73 29.55
C LEU A 16 9.27 -12.09 29.08
N PHE A 17 10.40 -12.12 28.42
CA PHE A 17 11.39 -13.19 28.55
C PHE A 17 12.66 -12.79 27.76
N GLY A 18 13.63 -12.31 28.50
CA GLY A 18 15.01 -12.20 28.06
C GLY A 18 15.90 -12.77 29.13
N CYS A 19 16.79 -13.65 28.73
CA CYS A 19 18.00 -14.19 29.35
C CYS A 19 17.95 -15.64 29.84
N GLY A 20 18.70 -16.45 29.11
CA GLY A 20 19.61 -17.42 29.68
C GLY A 20 19.26 -18.88 29.50
N SER A 21 19.90 -19.50 28.57
CA SER A 21 20.89 -20.57 28.76
C SER A 21 21.11 -21.30 27.44
N GLU A 22 22.36 -21.44 27.05
CA GLU A 22 22.80 -22.31 25.97
C GLU A 22 22.48 -23.77 26.36
N GLU A 23 21.73 -24.45 25.48
CA GLU A 23 21.78 -25.91 25.35
C GLU A 23 21.51 -26.32 23.89
N ALA A 24 22.45 -27.12 23.38
CA ALA A 24 22.39 -28.07 22.27
C ALA A 24 21.60 -27.67 21.01
N SER A 25 22.33 -27.54 19.91
CA SER A 25 21.93 -27.47 18.53
C SER A 25 20.72 -28.34 18.14
N SER A 26 19.54 -27.81 18.23
CA SER A 26 18.50 -28.12 17.25
C SER A 26 18.82 -27.27 16.03
N ILE A 27 18.98 -27.86 14.86
CA ILE A 27 19.03 -27.13 13.60
C ILE A 27 17.67 -26.40 13.54
N ASP A 28 17.68 -25.08 13.66
CA ASP A 28 16.46 -24.29 13.52
C ASP A 28 15.88 -24.61 12.14
N PRO A 29 14.57 -24.87 12.03
CA PRO A 29 13.96 -25.10 10.73
C PRO A 29 14.25 -23.90 9.83
N GLN A 30 14.77 -24.16 8.64
CA GLN A 30 15.07 -23.13 7.68
C GLN A 30 13.76 -22.71 7.03
N ILE A 31 13.40 -21.43 7.13
CA ILE A 31 12.12 -20.89 6.71
C ILE A 31 12.30 -20.08 5.43
N VAL A 32 11.45 -20.36 4.44
CA VAL A 32 11.19 -19.52 3.27
C VAL A 32 9.81 -18.91 3.45
N ARG A 33 9.72 -17.60 3.57
CA ARG A 33 8.44 -16.92 3.57
C ARG A 33 7.87 -16.88 2.15
N VAL A 34 6.62 -17.25 2.01
CA VAL A 34 5.83 -17.12 0.78
C VAL A 34 5.03 -15.83 0.93
N VAL A 35 5.55 -14.74 0.38
CA VAL A 35 4.91 -13.43 0.36
C VAL A 35 4.24 -13.20 -0.98
N ASP A 36 3.49 -12.10 -1.13
CA ASP A 36 2.82 -11.85 -2.40
C ASP A 36 3.85 -11.80 -3.55
N ASP A 37 3.68 -12.71 -4.48
CA ASP A 37 4.45 -12.90 -5.72
C ASP A 37 5.97 -13.15 -5.54
N GLU A 38 6.45 -13.49 -4.33
CA GLU A 38 7.88 -13.76 -4.09
C GLU A 38 8.12 -14.83 -3.01
N PHE A 39 9.25 -15.55 -3.12
CA PHE A 39 9.82 -16.39 -2.07
C PHE A 39 10.99 -15.68 -1.38
N SER A 40 10.96 -15.55 -0.07
CA SER A 40 11.99 -14.84 0.70
C SER A 40 12.59 -15.70 1.83
N PRO A 41 13.91 -16.01 1.81
CA PRO A 41 14.87 -15.64 0.75
C PRO A 41 14.62 -16.40 -0.56
N ARG A 42 14.98 -15.80 -1.69
CA ARG A 42 14.90 -16.43 -3.02
C ARG A 42 15.87 -17.60 -3.17
N VAL A 43 17.06 -17.49 -2.58
CA VAL A 43 18.07 -18.55 -2.52
C VAL A 43 18.36 -18.88 -1.07
N LEU A 44 18.18 -20.15 -0.70
CA LEU A 44 18.45 -20.63 0.66
C LEU A 44 19.49 -21.74 0.64
N TYR A 45 20.57 -21.58 1.39
CA TYR A 45 21.63 -22.58 1.56
C TYR A 45 21.39 -23.43 2.79
N VAL A 46 21.38 -24.74 2.65
CA VAL A 46 21.12 -25.68 3.75
C VAL A 46 22.04 -26.90 3.71
N ASP A 47 22.22 -27.56 4.85
CA ASP A 47 22.93 -28.84 4.92
C ASP A 47 22.03 -30.02 4.46
N PRO A 48 22.60 -31.11 3.92
CA PRO A 48 21.85 -32.34 3.64
C PRO A 48 21.11 -32.86 4.88
N GLY A 49 19.85 -33.26 4.72
CA GLY A 49 18.97 -33.67 5.80
C GLY A 49 18.16 -32.53 6.44
N THR A 50 18.33 -31.30 5.97
CA THR A 50 17.55 -30.15 6.46
C THR A 50 16.12 -30.19 5.93
N THR A 51 15.16 -29.91 6.83
CA THR A 51 13.78 -29.64 6.46
C THR A 51 13.62 -28.15 6.24
N VAL A 52 13.17 -27.75 5.06
CA VAL A 52 12.78 -26.38 4.73
C VAL A 52 11.27 -26.24 4.88
N ILE A 53 10.84 -25.15 5.51
CA ILE A 53 9.42 -24.81 5.72
C ILE A 53 9.10 -23.58 4.87
N TRP A 54 8.13 -23.70 3.97
CA TRP A 54 7.51 -22.56 3.30
C TRP A 54 6.31 -22.12 4.13
N GLU A 55 6.37 -20.89 4.64
CA GLU A 55 5.34 -20.29 5.47
C GLU A 55 4.64 -19.17 4.69
N SER A 56 3.33 -19.30 4.47
CA SER A 56 2.56 -18.33 3.69
C SER A 56 2.15 -17.15 4.56
N ASP A 57 2.72 -15.99 4.25
CA ASP A 57 2.42 -14.69 4.86
C ASP A 57 1.67 -13.76 3.90
N GLY A 58 1.70 -14.04 2.59
CA GLY A 58 1.06 -13.26 1.54
C GLY A 58 -0.47 -13.24 1.63
N ALA A 59 -1.08 -12.28 0.95
CA ALA A 59 -2.53 -12.16 0.83
C ALA A 59 -3.08 -13.00 -0.35
N ASN A 60 -2.24 -13.23 -1.38
CA ASN A 60 -2.59 -13.98 -2.57
C ASN A 60 -2.54 -15.50 -2.34
N ASN A 61 -3.12 -16.24 -3.27
CA ASN A 61 -3.03 -17.69 -3.29
C ASN A 61 -1.71 -18.12 -3.95
N HIS A 62 -0.98 -19.04 -3.33
CA HIS A 62 0.32 -19.50 -3.81
C HIS A 62 0.37 -21.02 -3.95
N ASN A 63 1.44 -21.50 -4.59
CA ASN A 63 1.88 -22.88 -4.49
C ASN A 63 3.41 -22.95 -4.53
N VAL A 64 3.97 -24.08 -4.15
CA VAL A 64 5.41 -24.39 -4.21
C VAL A 64 5.57 -25.67 -5.00
N ILE A 65 6.13 -25.58 -6.20
CA ILE A 65 6.30 -26.72 -7.12
C ILE A 65 7.76 -26.78 -7.55
N ALA A 66 8.39 -27.96 -7.41
CA ALA A 66 9.72 -28.19 -7.97
C ALA A 66 9.73 -27.98 -9.49
N SER A 67 10.74 -27.29 -10.03
CA SER A 67 10.85 -27.02 -11.47
C SER A 67 10.92 -28.31 -12.32
N ASP A 68 11.40 -29.40 -11.74
CA ASP A 68 11.44 -30.74 -12.36
C ASP A 68 10.18 -31.58 -12.05
N GLY A 69 9.23 -31.05 -11.30
CA GLY A 69 8.00 -31.73 -10.91
C GLY A 69 8.17 -32.83 -9.86
N SER A 70 9.33 -32.97 -9.22
CA SER A 70 9.62 -34.06 -8.28
C SER A 70 8.88 -33.95 -6.96
N TRP A 71 8.48 -32.76 -6.54
CA TRP A 71 7.68 -32.47 -5.33
C TRP A 71 6.86 -31.21 -5.47
N GLN A 72 5.78 -31.11 -4.70
CA GLN A 72 4.93 -29.92 -4.65
C GLN A 72 4.18 -29.84 -3.31
N ALA A 73 3.81 -28.65 -2.90
CA ALA A 73 2.86 -28.43 -1.82
C ALA A 73 1.47 -28.91 -2.29
N ILE A 74 0.84 -29.79 -1.52
CA ILE A 74 -0.51 -30.28 -1.80
C ILE A 74 -1.42 -29.78 -0.69
N SER A 75 -2.33 -28.85 -1.02
CA SER A 75 -3.46 -28.54 -0.17
C SER A 75 -4.76 -28.70 -0.96
N SER A 76 -5.61 -29.59 -0.48
CA SER A 76 -6.99 -29.92 -0.87
C SER A 76 -7.33 -30.29 -2.32
N ASP A 77 -8.38 -31.11 -2.46
CA ASP A 77 -8.90 -31.78 -3.65
C ASP A 77 -9.54 -30.87 -4.74
N TYR A 78 -9.35 -29.55 -4.69
CA TYR A 78 -10.11 -28.60 -5.52
C TYR A 78 -9.36 -27.99 -6.70
N PHE A 79 -8.02 -28.03 -6.73
CA PHE A 79 -7.24 -27.45 -7.82
C PHE A 79 -6.13 -28.36 -8.30
N GLU A 80 -5.85 -28.33 -9.60
CA GLU A 80 -4.87 -29.18 -10.27
C GLU A 80 -3.45 -29.09 -9.67
N TYR A 81 -3.12 -27.96 -9.01
CA TYR A 81 -1.79 -27.69 -8.44
C TYR A 81 -1.76 -27.47 -6.92
N GLY A 82 -2.86 -27.59 -6.19
CA GLY A 82 -2.91 -27.21 -4.78
C GLY A 82 -2.82 -25.70 -4.55
N ILE A 83 -3.30 -25.23 -3.41
CA ILE A 83 -3.24 -23.81 -3.02
C ILE A 83 -2.73 -23.71 -1.59
N ILE A 84 -1.78 -22.77 -1.38
CA ILE A 84 -1.30 -22.35 -0.07
C ILE A 84 -1.88 -20.95 0.19
N THR A 85 -2.58 -20.76 1.29
CA THR A 85 -3.18 -19.50 1.70
C THR A 85 -2.50 -18.97 2.96
N LYS A 86 -2.72 -17.70 3.29
CA LYS A 86 -2.11 -17.05 4.46
C LYS A 86 -2.27 -17.88 5.74
N GLY A 87 -1.14 -18.19 6.36
CA GLY A 87 -1.04 -19.00 7.57
C GLY A 87 -0.84 -20.49 7.35
N ASP A 88 -0.87 -20.97 6.08
CA ASP A 88 -0.53 -22.33 5.75
C ASP A 88 0.99 -22.54 5.71
N GLN A 89 1.43 -23.76 5.97
CA GLN A 89 2.83 -24.16 5.90
C GLN A 89 2.97 -25.42 5.05
N TYR A 90 4.04 -25.47 4.27
CA TYR A 90 4.48 -26.64 3.56
C TYR A 90 5.91 -26.97 3.93
N GLU A 91 6.23 -28.23 4.13
CA GLU A 91 7.59 -28.66 4.48
C GLU A 91 8.12 -29.73 3.53
N HIS A 92 9.41 -29.64 3.20
CA HIS A 92 10.12 -30.66 2.42
C HIS A 92 11.55 -30.84 2.96
N THR A 93 12.01 -32.11 3.07
CA THR A 93 13.35 -32.45 3.56
C THR A 93 14.27 -32.79 2.40
N PHE A 94 15.40 -32.08 2.31
CA PHE A 94 16.41 -32.28 1.27
C PHE A 94 17.56 -33.14 1.80
N ASN A 95 17.62 -34.41 1.39
CA ASN A 95 18.60 -35.38 1.91
C ASN A 95 19.90 -35.41 1.11
N GLU A 96 19.86 -35.10 -0.17
CA GLU A 96 21.01 -35.23 -1.07
C GLU A 96 21.55 -33.83 -1.44
N PRO A 97 22.89 -33.66 -1.55
CA PRO A 97 23.46 -32.42 -2.07
C PRO A 97 22.97 -32.12 -3.50
N GLY A 98 22.65 -30.85 -3.78
CA GLY A 98 22.17 -30.45 -5.10
C GLY A 98 21.57 -29.06 -5.12
N ILE A 99 21.16 -28.63 -6.29
CA ILE A 99 20.44 -27.38 -6.52
C ILE A 99 18.99 -27.75 -6.85
N TYR A 100 18.06 -27.23 -6.07
CA TYR A 100 16.63 -27.56 -6.18
C TYR A 100 15.86 -26.28 -6.46
N GLU A 101 15.51 -26.08 -7.72
CA GLU A 101 14.72 -24.96 -8.18
C GLU A 101 13.22 -25.24 -8.02
N TYR A 102 12.45 -24.21 -7.67
CA TYR A 102 10.99 -24.30 -7.50
C TYR A 102 10.32 -22.97 -7.85
N TYR A 103 9.00 -23.00 -8.07
CA TYR A 103 8.23 -21.82 -8.48
C TYR A 103 6.78 -21.89 -7.99
N CYS A 104 6.09 -20.75 -8.08
CA CYS A 104 4.64 -20.65 -7.93
C CYS A 104 3.98 -20.54 -9.30
N PRO A 105 3.12 -21.48 -9.74
CA PRO A 105 2.51 -21.44 -11.08
C PRO A 105 1.50 -20.32 -11.27
N TYR A 106 1.02 -19.69 -10.19
CA TYR A 106 0.09 -18.55 -10.24
C TYR A 106 0.81 -17.23 -10.56
N HIS A 107 2.08 -17.09 -10.13
CA HIS A 107 2.84 -15.84 -10.19
C HIS A 107 4.18 -15.98 -10.92
N GLY A 108 4.39 -17.08 -11.65
CA GLY A 108 5.63 -17.32 -12.38
C GLY A 108 5.57 -18.55 -13.27
N THR A 109 6.69 -18.80 -13.91
CA THR A 109 6.98 -20.02 -14.68
C THR A 109 8.10 -20.78 -13.98
N ASN A 110 8.46 -21.97 -14.47
CA ASN A 110 9.51 -22.78 -13.86
C ASN A 110 10.91 -22.14 -13.79
N ASN A 111 11.12 -20.98 -14.40
CA ASN A 111 12.41 -20.28 -14.44
C ASN A 111 12.31 -18.75 -14.36
N LYS A 112 11.11 -18.19 -14.23
CA LYS A 112 10.89 -16.73 -14.16
C LYS A 112 9.70 -16.36 -13.28
N GLY A 113 9.74 -15.17 -12.70
CA GLY A 113 8.70 -14.65 -11.80
C GLY A 113 8.90 -15.14 -10.38
N MET A 114 7.85 -15.63 -9.72
CA MET A 114 7.93 -16.14 -8.36
C MET A 114 8.63 -17.51 -8.33
N VAL A 115 9.96 -17.48 -8.30
CA VAL A 115 10.86 -18.65 -8.27
C VAL A 115 11.77 -18.62 -7.05
N GLY A 116 12.25 -19.78 -6.63
CA GLY A 116 13.23 -19.91 -5.56
C GLY A 116 14.18 -21.08 -5.78
N THR A 117 15.27 -21.09 -5.02
CA THR A 117 16.31 -22.13 -5.12
C THR A 117 16.75 -22.56 -3.72
N ILE A 118 16.76 -23.85 -3.47
CA ILE A 118 17.41 -24.45 -2.29
C ILE A 118 18.74 -25.06 -2.76
N VAL A 119 19.85 -24.57 -2.18
CA VAL A 119 21.20 -25.10 -2.40
C VAL A 119 21.57 -25.99 -1.23
N VAL A 120 21.72 -27.27 -1.47
CA VAL A 120 21.95 -28.29 -0.41
C VAL A 120 23.39 -28.75 -0.45
N GLY A 121 24.11 -28.59 0.68
CA GLY A 121 25.50 -29.00 0.84
C GLY A 121 26.50 -28.07 0.14
N ASP A 122 27.74 -28.56 -0.02
CA ASP A 122 28.83 -27.81 -0.64
C ASP A 122 28.75 -27.95 -2.17
N VAL A 123 27.79 -27.26 -2.77
CA VAL A 123 27.55 -27.22 -4.21
C VAL A 123 27.89 -25.82 -4.71
N ASP A 124 28.67 -25.72 -5.77
CA ASP A 124 29.02 -24.42 -6.40
C ASP A 124 27.80 -23.88 -7.13
N TYR A 125 27.09 -22.95 -6.48
CA TYR A 125 25.97 -22.20 -7.05
C TYR A 125 26.37 -20.75 -7.21
N ALA A 126 26.55 -20.33 -8.45
CA ALA A 126 26.73 -18.93 -8.79
C ALA A 126 25.46 -18.41 -9.47
N GLU A 127 24.83 -17.43 -8.85
CA GLU A 127 23.79 -16.64 -9.53
C GLU A 127 24.47 -15.93 -10.70
N THR A 128 24.20 -16.40 -11.92
CA THR A 128 24.84 -15.85 -13.14
C THR A 128 24.21 -14.50 -13.46
N VAL A 129 24.80 -13.41 -12.98
CA VAL A 129 24.56 -12.06 -13.52
C VAL A 129 25.42 -11.93 -14.78
N GLU A 130 24.90 -12.32 -15.92
CA GLU A 130 25.53 -12.01 -17.20
C GLU A 130 25.35 -10.51 -17.47
N GLU A 131 26.45 -9.74 -17.50
CA GLU A 131 26.47 -8.44 -18.19
C GLU A 131 26.30 -8.68 -19.69
N VAL A 132 25.06 -8.80 -20.13
CA VAL A 132 24.72 -8.96 -21.55
C VAL A 132 24.89 -7.59 -22.22
N SER A 133 25.83 -7.46 -23.13
CA SER A 133 25.86 -6.32 -24.05
C SER A 133 24.60 -6.40 -24.94
N ILE A 134 23.63 -5.52 -24.67
CA ILE A 134 22.33 -5.51 -25.35
C ILE A 134 22.56 -5.07 -26.81
N THR A 135 22.34 -6.00 -27.74
CA THR A 135 22.33 -5.67 -29.17
C THR A 135 20.87 -5.66 -29.64
N LEU A 136 20.36 -4.46 -29.95
CA LEU A 136 18.99 -4.28 -30.43
C LEU A 136 18.90 -4.60 -31.92
N THR A 137 17.99 -5.49 -32.30
CA THR A 137 17.78 -5.89 -33.70
C THR A 137 16.88 -4.93 -34.47
N ASN A 138 15.94 -4.26 -33.79
CA ASN A 138 15.01 -3.29 -34.34
C ASN A 138 14.17 -3.77 -35.54
N ASN A 139 13.85 -5.06 -35.61
CA ASN A 139 12.93 -5.56 -36.62
C ASN A 139 11.48 -5.25 -36.26
N VAL A 140 10.59 -5.30 -37.27
CA VAL A 140 9.15 -5.13 -37.07
C VAL A 140 8.44 -6.40 -37.42
N LEU A 141 7.84 -7.06 -36.41
CA LEU A 141 7.00 -8.22 -36.56
C LEU A 141 5.55 -7.76 -36.59
N LYS A 142 4.87 -8.00 -37.71
CA LYS A 142 3.49 -7.53 -37.91
C LYS A 142 2.49 -8.61 -37.57
N VAL A 143 1.50 -8.21 -36.74
CA VAL A 143 0.41 -9.08 -36.31
C VAL A 143 -0.92 -8.55 -36.84
N GLY A 144 -1.73 -9.43 -37.39
CA GLY A 144 -3.08 -9.09 -37.86
C GLY A 144 -3.58 -10.00 -38.97
N LYS A 145 -4.80 -9.74 -39.41
CA LYS A 145 -5.38 -10.49 -40.52
C LYS A 145 -4.59 -10.24 -41.82
N ASN A 146 -4.07 -11.31 -42.41
CA ASN A 146 -3.20 -11.31 -43.60
C ASN A 146 -1.78 -10.74 -43.36
N GLU A 147 -1.36 -10.54 -42.12
CA GLU A 147 0.02 -10.25 -41.76
C GLU A 147 0.81 -11.56 -41.54
N PRO A 148 2.14 -11.51 -41.40
CA PRO A 148 2.97 -12.71 -41.13
C PRO A 148 2.53 -13.50 -39.91
N TYR A 149 2.01 -12.82 -38.88
CA TYR A 149 1.49 -13.44 -37.66
C TYR A 149 0.01 -13.10 -37.51
N GLU A 150 -0.80 -14.11 -37.22
CA GLU A 150 -2.23 -13.92 -36.91
C GLU A 150 -2.45 -13.81 -35.39
N LYS A 151 -1.53 -14.37 -34.58
CA LYS A 151 -1.54 -14.31 -33.12
C LYS A 151 -0.40 -13.44 -32.58
N ILE A 152 -0.68 -12.71 -31.51
CA ILE A 152 0.31 -11.87 -30.84
C ILE A 152 1.40 -12.72 -30.20
N GLN A 153 1.01 -13.82 -29.51
CA GLN A 153 1.98 -14.72 -28.87
C GLN A 153 2.99 -15.29 -29.87
N ASP A 154 2.54 -15.73 -31.06
CA ASP A 154 3.44 -16.26 -32.08
C ASP A 154 4.51 -15.23 -32.53
N ALA A 155 4.15 -13.94 -32.58
CA ALA A 155 5.11 -12.88 -32.88
C ALA A 155 6.06 -12.63 -31.69
N VAL A 156 5.55 -12.64 -30.46
CA VAL A 156 6.35 -12.49 -29.24
C VAL A 156 7.38 -13.62 -29.12
N ASP A 157 6.99 -14.87 -29.39
CA ASP A 157 7.86 -16.05 -29.31
C ASP A 157 8.99 -16.02 -30.36
N ASN A 158 8.79 -15.28 -31.46
CA ASN A 158 9.78 -15.12 -32.53
C ASN A 158 10.54 -13.79 -32.47
N ALA A 159 10.28 -12.96 -31.48
CA ALA A 159 10.92 -11.67 -31.33
C ALA A 159 12.34 -11.82 -30.77
N ASN A 160 13.24 -10.95 -31.23
CA ASN A 160 14.56 -10.77 -30.66
C ASN A 160 14.61 -9.46 -29.86
N THR A 161 15.60 -9.34 -29.01
CA THR A 161 15.87 -8.13 -28.22
C THR A 161 15.87 -6.88 -29.11
N GLY A 162 15.03 -5.89 -28.78
CA GLY A 162 14.89 -4.65 -29.53
C GLY A 162 13.82 -4.66 -30.61
N ASP A 163 13.13 -5.78 -30.86
CA ASP A 163 12.11 -5.87 -31.89
C ASP A 163 10.80 -5.17 -31.49
N LEU A 164 10.07 -4.72 -32.49
CA LEU A 164 8.73 -4.18 -32.39
C LEU A 164 7.70 -5.20 -32.87
N ILE A 165 6.78 -5.59 -32.01
CA ILE A 165 5.56 -6.30 -32.37
C ILE A 165 4.49 -5.25 -32.68
N LEU A 166 4.22 -5.04 -33.96
CA LEU A 166 3.24 -4.07 -34.44
C LEU A 166 1.91 -4.74 -34.72
N ILE A 167 0.92 -4.46 -33.88
CA ILE A 167 -0.36 -5.16 -33.83
C ILE A 167 -1.43 -4.34 -34.58
N GLY A 168 -2.01 -4.93 -35.62
CA GLY A 168 -3.11 -4.35 -36.40
C GLY A 168 -4.46 -4.47 -35.69
N PRO A 169 -5.49 -3.75 -36.19
CA PRO A 169 -6.83 -3.78 -35.61
C PRO A 169 -7.42 -5.21 -35.57
N GLY A 170 -7.97 -5.58 -34.40
CA GLY A 170 -8.58 -6.88 -34.15
C GLY A 170 -8.93 -7.06 -32.67
N VAL A 171 -9.74 -8.08 -32.39
CA VAL A 171 -9.94 -8.60 -31.04
C VAL A 171 -9.15 -9.89 -30.95
N TYR A 172 -8.19 -9.92 -30.06
CA TYR A 172 -7.27 -11.03 -29.83
C TYR A 172 -7.62 -11.72 -28.51
N ASN A 173 -8.20 -12.91 -28.62
CA ASN A 173 -8.57 -13.69 -27.44
C ASN A 173 -7.35 -14.52 -27.02
N GLU A 174 -6.36 -13.83 -26.44
CA GLU A 174 -5.07 -14.37 -26.05
C GLU A 174 -4.66 -13.87 -24.66
N SER A 175 -3.91 -14.69 -23.92
CA SER A 175 -3.08 -14.29 -22.79
C SER A 175 -1.64 -14.33 -23.26
N ILE A 176 -0.91 -13.23 -23.14
CA ILE A 176 0.41 -13.06 -23.76
C ILE A 176 1.47 -13.11 -22.67
N THR A 177 2.44 -14.00 -22.83
CA THR A 177 3.62 -14.08 -21.94
C THR A 177 4.85 -13.55 -22.68
N VAL A 178 5.48 -12.51 -22.13
CA VAL A 178 6.67 -11.90 -22.70
C VAL A 178 7.90 -12.38 -21.91
N THR A 179 8.84 -12.99 -22.63
CA THR A 179 10.10 -13.50 -22.06
C THR A 179 11.37 -12.94 -22.75
N THR A 180 11.17 -12.10 -23.77
CA THR A 180 12.27 -11.44 -24.50
C THR A 180 12.38 -9.98 -24.04
N SER A 181 13.54 -9.61 -23.53
CA SER A 181 13.82 -8.27 -23.03
C SER A 181 13.90 -7.21 -24.13
N TYR A 182 13.58 -5.96 -23.76
CA TYR A 182 13.69 -4.75 -24.60
C TYR A 182 12.83 -4.76 -25.85
N ILE A 183 11.76 -5.53 -25.88
CA ILE A 183 10.78 -5.50 -26.99
C ILE A 183 9.67 -4.47 -26.74
N THR A 184 9.06 -4.03 -27.83
CA THR A 184 7.90 -3.15 -27.82
C THR A 184 6.68 -3.86 -28.38
N LEU A 185 5.59 -3.93 -27.63
CA LEU A 185 4.26 -4.34 -28.10
C LEU A 185 3.44 -3.08 -28.38
N ARG A 186 3.12 -2.80 -29.64
CA ARG A 186 2.43 -1.57 -30.04
C ARG A 186 1.20 -1.87 -30.89
N GLY A 187 0.04 -1.35 -30.43
CA GLY A 187 -1.16 -1.31 -31.25
C GLY A 187 -1.11 -0.18 -32.28
N THR A 188 -1.61 -0.42 -33.48
CA THR A 188 -1.75 0.63 -34.49
C THR A 188 -2.91 1.59 -34.22
N ASP A 189 -3.87 1.18 -33.38
CA ASP A 189 -5.01 1.99 -32.95
C ASP A 189 -5.47 1.52 -31.56
N ARG A 190 -5.37 2.39 -30.56
CA ARG A 190 -5.67 2.10 -29.15
C ARG A 190 -7.05 1.48 -28.93
N ASN A 191 -8.04 1.93 -29.71
CA ASN A 191 -9.43 1.51 -29.55
C ASN A 191 -9.82 0.29 -30.41
N LYS A 192 -8.99 -0.09 -31.36
CA LYS A 192 -9.28 -1.19 -32.29
C LYS A 192 -8.35 -2.39 -32.15
N VAL A 193 -7.22 -2.24 -31.45
CA VAL A 193 -6.35 -3.35 -31.05
C VAL A 193 -6.75 -3.73 -29.64
N ILE A 194 -7.47 -4.83 -29.47
CA ILE A 194 -8.10 -5.23 -28.22
C ILE A 194 -7.64 -6.63 -27.86
N ILE A 195 -6.99 -6.77 -26.72
CA ILE A 195 -6.65 -8.05 -26.10
C ILE A 195 -7.75 -8.37 -25.10
N ASP A 196 -8.46 -9.47 -25.29
CA ASP A 196 -9.69 -9.81 -24.55
C ASP A 196 -9.58 -11.21 -23.93
N GLY A 197 -9.65 -11.25 -22.61
CA GLY A 197 -9.59 -12.50 -21.83
C GLY A 197 -10.90 -13.28 -21.78
N GLU A 198 -12.02 -12.71 -22.28
CA GLU A 198 -13.37 -13.31 -22.22
C GLU A 198 -13.76 -13.78 -20.80
N PHE A 199 -13.13 -13.24 -19.75
CA PHE A 199 -13.23 -13.68 -18.35
C PHE A 199 -12.86 -15.15 -18.13
N MET A 200 -11.97 -15.69 -19.00
CA MET A 200 -11.50 -17.07 -18.95
C MET A 200 -10.00 -17.17 -18.63
N SER A 201 -9.22 -16.15 -18.99
CA SER A 201 -7.78 -16.08 -18.74
C SER A 201 -7.48 -15.15 -17.57
N GLU A 202 -6.36 -15.41 -16.86
CA GLU A 202 -5.99 -14.67 -15.66
C GLU A 202 -5.39 -13.30 -15.98
N ASN A 203 -4.32 -13.25 -16.78
CA ASN A 203 -3.62 -12.02 -17.12
C ASN A 203 -3.64 -11.76 -18.63
N GLY A 204 -3.73 -10.49 -19.02
CA GLY A 204 -3.74 -10.09 -20.42
C GLY A 204 -2.35 -10.15 -21.05
N ILE A 205 -1.44 -9.33 -20.54
CA ILE A 205 -0.03 -9.36 -20.92
C ILE A 205 0.77 -9.49 -19.64
N GLN A 206 1.58 -10.54 -19.54
CA GLN A 206 2.40 -10.83 -18.37
C GLN A 206 3.89 -10.86 -18.75
N ILE A 207 4.68 -10.11 -17.97
CA ILE A 207 6.11 -9.90 -18.18
C ILE A 207 6.81 -10.29 -16.88
N TYR A 208 7.52 -11.44 -16.87
CA TYR A 208 8.23 -11.95 -15.70
C TYR A 208 9.74 -11.86 -15.90
N GLU A 209 10.46 -11.22 -14.96
CA GLU A 209 11.93 -11.07 -14.98
C GLU A 209 12.47 -10.73 -16.38
N THR A 210 11.81 -9.78 -17.00
CA THR A 210 12.08 -9.41 -18.39
C THR A 210 12.19 -7.90 -18.48
N ASP A 211 13.37 -7.40 -18.73
CA ASP A 211 13.69 -5.98 -18.67
C ASP A 211 13.32 -5.23 -19.95
N GLY A 212 13.05 -3.95 -19.81
CA GLY A 212 12.91 -3.01 -20.92
C GLY A 212 11.68 -3.21 -21.80
N VAL A 213 10.65 -3.90 -21.33
CA VAL A 213 9.44 -4.18 -22.12
C VAL A 213 8.47 -3.00 -22.10
N THR A 214 8.12 -2.53 -23.30
CA THR A 214 7.10 -1.50 -23.53
C THR A 214 5.83 -2.11 -24.07
N VAL A 215 4.67 -1.74 -23.49
CA VAL A 215 3.33 -2.04 -24.02
C VAL A 215 2.60 -0.71 -24.25
N GLU A 216 2.18 -0.44 -25.48
CA GLU A 216 1.64 0.86 -25.80
C GLU A 216 0.54 0.86 -26.88
N ASN A 217 -0.34 1.87 -26.81
CA ASN A 217 -1.38 2.20 -27.78
C ASN A 217 -2.34 1.04 -28.13
N LEU A 218 -2.83 0.32 -27.11
CA LEU A 218 -3.77 -0.79 -27.26
C LEU A 218 -4.73 -0.88 -26.06
N SER A 219 -5.75 -1.74 -26.17
CA SER A 219 -6.71 -2.01 -25.10
C SER A 219 -6.54 -3.45 -24.57
N VAL A 220 -6.72 -3.62 -23.25
CA VAL A 220 -6.68 -4.91 -22.56
C VAL A 220 -7.86 -5.02 -21.59
N ARG A 221 -8.66 -6.08 -21.70
CA ARG A 221 -9.90 -6.22 -20.95
C ARG A 221 -10.30 -7.65 -20.62
N ASN A 222 -11.26 -7.76 -19.70
CA ASN A 222 -12.01 -9.00 -19.41
C ASN A 222 -11.11 -10.16 -18.96
N PHE A 223 -10.03 -9.88 -18.24
CA PHE A 223 -9.21 -10.88 -17.56
C PHE A 223 -9.70 -11.10 -16.13
N THR A 224 -9.45 -12.29 -15.57
CA THR A 224 -9.90 -12.63 -14.21
C THR A 224 -8.96 -12.10 -13.11
N LEU A 225 -7.76 -11.66 -13.49
CA LEU A 225 -6.80 -10.94 -12.64
C LEU A 225 -6.38 -9.62 -13.31
N ASN A 226 -5.19 -9.54 -13.89
CA ASN A 226 -4.58 -8.30 -14.30
C ASN A 226 -4.72 -8.02 -15.81
N GLY A 227 -4.81 -6.73 -16.16
CA GLY A 227 -4.72 -6.31 -17.56
C GLY A 227 -3.30 -6.46 -18.10
N VAL A 228 -2.36 -5.64 -17.64
CA VAL A 228 -0.94 -5.75 -18.01
C VAL A 228 -0.10 -5.83 -16.73
N TYR A 229 0.76 -6.84 -16.65
CA TYR A 229 1.48 -7.21 -15.44
C TYR A 229 2.99 -7.33 -15.67
N TRP A 230 3.77 -6.49 -15.00
CA TRP A 230 5.22 -6.59 -14.89
C TRP A 230 5.60 -7.10 -13.50
N ASN A 231 6.45 -8.11 -13.46
CA ASN A 231 6.96 -8.66 -12.21
C ASN A 231 8.48 -8.82 -12.29
N THR A 232 9.18 -8.25 -11.31
CA THR A 232 10.64 -8.33 -11.20
C THR A 232 11.36 -7.88 -12.49
N SER A 233 10.91 -6.74 -13.03
CA SER A 233 11.41 -6.17 -14.27
C SER A 233 12.12 -4.83 -14.02
N LYS A 234 13.26 -4.62 -14.65
CA LYS A 234 13.95 -3.34 -14.66
C LYS A 234 13.69 -2.63 -15.99
N GLY A 235 13.12 -1.43 -15.93
CA GLY A 235 12.65 -0.72 -17.11
C GLY A 235 11.36 -1.32 -17.63
N PHE A 236 10.24 -0.70 -17.30
CA PHE A 236 8.91 -1.08 -17.79
C PHE A 236 8.17 0.17 -18.30
N LYS A 237 7.35 0.01 -19.33
CA LYS A 237 6.54 1.12 -19.82
C LYS A 237 5.16 0.66 -20.26
N GLY A 238 4.13 1.27 -19.65
CA GLY A 238 2.74 1.22 -20.11
C GLY A 238 2.31 2.61 -20.56
N SER A 239 2.06 2.77 -21.86
CA SER A 239 1.78 4.09 -22.43
C SER A 239 0.58 4.05 -23.36
N TYR A 240 -0.35 5.04 -23.27
CA TYR A 240 -1.57 5.04 -24.08
C TYR A 240 -2.34 3.73 -24.04
N LEU A 241 -2.44 3.11 -22.87
CA LEU A 241 -3.21 1.88 -22.64
C LEU A 241 -4.66 2.23 -22.24
N THR A 242 -5.61 1.45 -22.73
CA THR A 242 -6.97 1.41 -22.19
C THR A 242 -7.18 0.06 -21.53
N VAL A 243 -7.17 0.03 -20.20
CA VAL A 243 -7.35 -1.19 -19.41
C VAL A 243 -8.68 -1.13 -18.67
N TYR A 244 -9.51 -2.17 -18.81
CA TYR A 244 -10.84 -2.13 -18.19
C TYR A 244 -11.44 -3.51 -17.95
N ASN A 245 -12.26 -3.61 -16.89
CA ASN A 245 -12.98 -4.81 -16.49
C ASN A 245 -12.06 -6.02 -16.29
N ASN A 246 -10.87 -5.83 -15.70
CA ASN A 246 -10.02 -6.92 -15.25
C ASN A 246 -10.27 -7.17 -13.76
N GLY A 247 -10.11 -8.42 -13.31
CA GLY A 247 -10.61 -8.90 -12.03
C GLY A 247 -9.78 -8.48 -10.80
N ASP A 248 -8.66 -7.79 -11.01
CA ASP A 248 -7.83 -7.26 -9.93
C ASP A 248 -7.25 -5.89 -10.31
N TYR A 249 -6.15 -5.82 -11.06
CA TYR A 249 -5.47 -4.58 -11.45
C TYR A 249 -5.61 -4.24 -12.95
N GLY A 250 -5.58 -2.96 -13.26
CA GLY A 250 -5.48 -2.48 -14.64
C GLY A 250 -4.07 -2.66 -15.20
N VAL A 251 -3.12 -1.84 -14.75
CA VAL A 251 -1.69 -1.99 -14.97
C VAL A 251 -0.99 -2.21 -13.63
N TYR A 252 -0.15 -3.22 -13.59
CA TYR A 252 0.42 -3.74 -12.34
C TYR A 252 1.93 -3.95 -12.50
N ALA A 253 2.76 -3.21 -11.75
CA ALA A 253 4.20 -3.39 -11.67
C ALA A 253 4.58 -3.78 -10.23
N PHE A 254 4.95 -5.04 -10.05
CA PHE A 254 5.32 -5.62 -8.78
C PHE A 254 6.82 -5.91 -8.74
N ASN A 255 7.48 -5.54 -7.65
CA ASN A 255 8.94 -5.73 -7.50
C ASN A 255 9.74 -5.24 -8.72
N SER A 256 9.24 -4.20 -9.40
CA SER A 256 9.77 -3.69 -10.65
C SER A 256 10.21 -2.23 -10.50
N THR A 257 11.25 -1.82 -11.23
CA THR A 257 11.89 -0.51 -11.08
C THR A 257 12.14 0.17 -12.42
N ASP A 258 12.49 1.46 -12.36
CA ASP A 258 12.91 2.26 -13.53
C ASP A 258 11.82 2.33 -14.62
N GLY A 259 10.56 2.51 -14.21
CA GLY A 259 9.42 2.40 -15.11
C GLY A 259 8.54 3.63 -15.24
N ILE A 260 7.65 3.59 -16.24
CA ILE A 260 6.69 4.67 -16.54
C ILE A 260 5.30 4.10 -16.83
N PHE A 261 4.28 4.73 -16.22
CA PHE A 261 2.89 4.66 -16.67
C PHE A 261 2.41 6.05 -17.08
N ASP A 262 2.19 6.26 -18.37
CA ASP A 262 1.72 7.53 -18.89
C ASP A 262 0.54 7.38 -19.88
N ASN A 263 -0.37 8.33 -19.87
CA ASN A 263 -1.55 8.34 -20.76
C ASN A 263 -2.39 7.05 -20.67
N VAL A 264 -2.37 6.35 -19.54
CA VAL A 264 -3.20 5.18 -19.27
C VAL A 264 -4.60 5.63 -18.90
N TYR A 265 -5.59 4.98 -19.48
CA TYR A 265 -6.97 5.00 -19.00
C TYR A 265 -7.31 3.67 -18.34
N ALA A 266 -7.71 3.68 -17.08
CA ALA A 266 -8.02 2.47 -16.32
C ALA A 266 -9.39 2.56 -15.64
N SER A 267 -10.27 1.55 -15.83
CA SER A 267 -11.58 1.53 -15.20
C SER A 267 -12.15 0.13 -14.94
N GLY A 268 -12.97 0.02 -13.90
CA GLY A 268 -13.72 -1.21 -13.61
C GLY A 268 -12.87 -2.32 -12.95
N HIS A 269 -11.85 -1.98 -12.15
CA HIS A 269 -10.99 -2.93 -11.46
C HIS A 269 -11.36 -3.04 -9.98
N PRO A 270 -11.49 -4.27 -9.42
CA PRO A 270 -11.86 -4.49 -8.01
C PRO A 270 -10.76 -4.13 -7.00
N ASP A 271 -9.51 -4.02 -7.42
CA ASP A 271 -8.43 -3.43 -6.61
C ASP A 271 -8.08 -2.06 -7.17
N SER A 272 -7.02 -1.88 -7.93
CA SER A 272 -6.66 -0.55 -8.43
C SER A 272 -6.49 -0.46 -9.94
N GLY A 273 -6.74 0.75 -10.47
CA GLY A 273 -6.49 1.03 -11.88
C GLY A 273 -5.01 0.97 -12.21
N ILE A 274 -4.16 1.53 -11.33
CA ILE A 274 -2.69 1.54 -11.45
C ILE A 274 -2.06 1.09 -10.14
N TYR A 275 -1.08 0.19 -10.23
CA TYR A 275 -0.30 -0.29 -9.11
C TYR A 275 1.20 -0.28 -9.42
N ILE A 276 2.01 0.26 -8.49
CA ILE A 276 3.44 0.01 -8.39
C ILE A 276 3.74 -0.32 -6.93
N GLY A 277 4.23 -1.52 -6.65
CA GLY A 277 4.47 -2.01 -5.29
C GLY A 277 5.74 -2.83 -5.12
N GLN A 278 6.08 -3.07 -3.86
CA GLN A 278 7.24 -3.86 -3.41
C GLN A 278 8.58 -3.41 -4.03
N CYS A 279 8.81 -2.12 -4.19
CA CYS A 279 10.07 -1.58 -4.71
C CYS A 279 10.61 -0.43 -3.85
N TYR A 280 11.93 -0.47 -3.60
CA TYR A 280 12.65 0.62 -2.96
C TYR A 280 14.16 0.58 -3.29
N PRO A 281 14.70 1.58 -4.05
CA PRO A 281 13.96 2.64 -4.74
C PRO A 281 13.19 2.13 -5.95
N CYS A 282 11.98 2.68 -6.20
CA CYS A 282 11.20 2.33 -7.39
C CYS A 282 11.70 3.01 -8.66
N ASN A 283 12.24 4.24 -8.57
CA ASN A 283 12.69 5.05 -9.73
C ASN A 283 11.61 5.08 -10.84
N SER A 284 10.38 5.41 -10.50
CA SER A 284 9.26 5.24 -11.42
C SER A 284 8.35 6.47 -11.47
N LEU A 285 7.70 6.65 -12.62
CA LEU A 285 6.85 7.80 -12.92
C LEU A 285 5.44 7.36 -13.30
N ILE A 286 4.44 8.01 -12.73
CA ILE A 286 3.01 7.83 -13.06
C ILE A 286 2.45 9.21 -13.37
N PHE A 287 2.17 9.52 -14.66
CA PHE A 287 1.74 10.86 -15.04
C PHE A 287 0.79 10.89 -16.23
N ASP A 288 0.00 11.95 -16.32
CA ASP A 288 -0.98 12.19 -17.40
C ASP A 288 -1.97 11.03 -17.60
N ASN A 289 -2.29 10.28 -16.53
CA ASN A 289 -3.23 9.17 -16.58
C ASN A 289 -4.64 9.62 -16.17
N VAL A 290 -5.67 8.90 -16.66
CA VAL A 290 -7.07 9.03 -16.23
C VAL A 290 -7.52 7.71 -15.65
N VAL A 291 -7.87 7.70 -14.37
CA VAL A 291 -8.21 6.49 -13.62
C VAL A 291 -9.56 6.70 -12.92
N GLU A 292 -10.59 5.97 -13.36
CA GLU A 292 -11.96 6.17 -12.87
C GLU A 292 -12.73 4.85 -12.72
N GLY A 293 -13.64 4.79 -11.77
CA GLY A 293 -14.56 3.65 -11.63
C GLY A 293 -13.91 2.37 -11.10
N ASN A 294 -12.79 2.46 -10.39
CA ASN A 294 -12.11 1.34 -9.74
C ASN A 294 -12.37 1.36 -8.22
N ALA A 295 -12.00 0.30 -7.51
CA ALA A 295 -12.00 0.35 -6.05
C ALA A 295 -11.01 1.41 -5.57
N LEU A 296 -9.77 1.35 -6.02
CA LEU A 296 -8.73 2.34 -5.76
C LEU A 296 -8.27 2.92 -7.10
N GLY A 297 -8.04 4.22 -7.17
CA GLY A 297 -7.41 4.80 -8.34
C GLY A 297 -5.97 4.29 -8.44
N TYR A 298 -5.17 4.57 -7.43
CA TYR A 298 -3.81 4.06 -7.25
C TYR A 298 -3.70 3.25 -5.95
N SER A 299 -3.01 2.13 -6.01
CA SER A 299 -2.47 1.40 -4.87
C SER A 299 -0.97 1.16 -5.05
N GLY A 300 -0.24 1.03 -3.94
CA GLY A 300 1.19 0.76 -4.00
C GLY A 300 1.68 0.37 -2.61
N THR A 301 1.76 -0.93 -2.36
CA THR A 301 2.21 -1.49 -1.08
C THR A 301 3.72 -1.46 -1.00
N ASN A 302 4.26 -0.98 0.12
CA ASN A 302 5.71 -0.95 0.42
C ASN A 302 6.59 -0.38 -0.70
N ALA A 303 6.03 0.55 -1.48
CA ALA A 303 6.70 1.21 -2.60
C ALA A 303 7.24 2.58 -2.21
N GLY A 304 8.24 3.05 -2.93
CA GLY A 304 8.76 4.42 -2.79
C GLY A 304 10.21 4.59 -3.20
N GLY A 305 10.81 5.71 -2.80
CA GLY A 305 12.12 6.09 -3.29
C GLY A 305 12.09 6.46 -4.77
N HIS A 306 12.03 7.77 -5.05
CA HIS A 306 11.89 8.30 -6.41
C HIS A 306 10.65 7.74 -7.15
N LEU A 307 9.53 7.62 -6.46
CA LEU A 307 8.24 7.30 -7.05
C LEU A 307 7.39 8.57 -7.11
N TYR A 308 7.07 9.01 -8.33
CA TYR A 308 6.37 10.27 -8.58
C TYR A 308 5.02 10.03 -9.25
N LEU A 309 3.94 10.49 -8.60
CA LEU A 309 2.59 10.52 -9.15
C LEU A 309 2.23 11.98 -9.44
N TYR A 310 2.19 12.39 -10.71
CA TYR A 310 1.94 13.80 -11.04
C TYR A 310 1.06 14.02 -12.27
N ASN A 311 0.32 15.12 -12.28
CA ASN A 311 -0.59 15.50 -13.37
C ASN A 311 -1.63 14.43 -13.75
N ASN A 312 -2.00 13.53 -12.85
CA ASN A 312 -3.01 12.51 -13.13
C ASN A 312 -4.41 13.00 -12.74
N ILE A 313 -5.42 12.33 -13.30
CA ILE A 313 -6.83 12.49 -12.95
C ILE A 313 -7.31 11.20 -12.28
N TRP A 314 -7.62 11.28 -10.98
CA TRP A 314 -8.17 10.20 -10.17
C TRP A 314 -9.59 10.57 -9.78
N ARG A 315 -10.60 10.03 -10.49
CA ARG A 315 -11.97 10.42 -10.27
C ARG A 315 -12.94 9.25 -10.25
N ASP A 316 -14.06 9.47 -9.58
CA ASP A 316 -15.19 8.53 -9.60
C ASP A 316 -14.78 7.08 -9.26
N ASN A 317 -13.66 6.87 -8.55
CA ASN A 317 -13.29 5.62 -7.92
C ASN A 317 -13.99 5.48 -6.56
N MET A 318 -13.90 4.33 -5.90
CA MET A 318 -14.36 4.22 -4.52
C MET A 318 -13.41 4.96 -3.57
N SER A 319 -12.10 4.96 -3.84
CA SER A 319 -11.07 5.80 -3.23
C SER A 319 -10.05 6.28 -4.26
N GLY A 320 -9.40 7.42 -4.03
CA GLY A 320 -8.48 8.01 -5.01
C GLY A 320 -7.09 7.39 -4.98
N ILE A 321 -6.16 7.95 -4.20
CA ILE A 321 -4.74 7.55 -4.14
C ILE A 321 -4.46 6.92 -2.77
N VAL A 322 -4.02 5.66 -2.76
CA VAL A 322 -3.86 4.85 -1.54
C VAL A 322 -2.53 4.09 -1.53
N PRO A 323 -1.35 4.77 -1.51
CA PRO A 323 -0.12 4.09 -1.18
C PRO A 323 -0.20 3.57 0.26
N ASN A 324 0.23 2.35 0.50
CA ASN A 324 0.03 1.73 1.81
C ASN A 324 1.25 0.94 2.30
N THR A 325 1.17 0.43 3.52
CA THR A 325 2.16 -0.44 4.16
C THR A 325 1.49 -1.70 4.64
N LEU A 326 1.95 -2.86 4.19
CA LEU A 326 1.47 -4.18 4.64
C LEU A 326 2.64 -5.11 4.92
N ASP A 327 2.43 -6.06 5.81
CA ASP A 327 3.41 -7.12 6.12
C ASP A 327 3.42 -8.24 5.07
N SER A 328 2.44 -8.28 4.17
CA SER A 328 2.32 -9.29 3.12
C SER A 328 3.35 -9.12 2.00
N GLU A 329 3.89 -7.90 1.83
CA GLU A 329 4.92 -7.60 0.83
C GLU A 329 6.24 -7.23 1.49
N LEU A 330 7.35 -7.37 0.76
CA LEU A 330 8.68 -7.01 1.25
C LEU A 330 8.87 -5.49 1.42
N ASN A 331 9.92 -5.11 2.14
CA ASN A 331 10.37 -3.74 2.35
C ASN A 331 9.41 -2.81 3.14
N PRO A 332 8.55 -3.28 4.09
CA PRO A 332 7.78 -2.36 4.90
C PRO A 332 8.69 -1.47 5.78
N PRO A 333 8.28 -0.24 6.12
CA PRO A 333 7.11 0.45 5.63
C PRO A 333 7.30 1.05 4.24
N GLY A 334 6.22 1.25 3.50
CA GLY A 334 6.22 2.07 2.29
C GLY A 334 6.64 3.51 2.59
N ARG A 335 7.38 4.17 1.68
CA ARG A 335 8.04 5.45 2.00
C ARG A 335 8.43 6.27 0.77
N GLU A 336 8.61 7.58 0.97
CA GLU A 336 9.23 8.49 0.01
C GLU A 336 8.56 8.51 -1.37
N THR A 337 7.21 8.49 -1.37
CA THR A 337 6.43 8.72 -2.58
C THR A 337 6.08 10.20 -2.69
N THR A 338 6.20 10.77 -3.87
CA THR A 338 5.82 12.15 -4.17
C THR A 338 4.54 12.18 -5.00
N ILE A 339 3.50 12.80 -4.46
CA ILE A 339 2.17 12.95 -5.06
C ILE A 339 1.94 14.44 -5.31
N VAL A 340 2.02 14.89 -6.57
CA VAL A 340 2.07 16.32 -6.89
C VAL A 340 1.23 16.69 -8.11
N GLY A 341 0.47 17.80 -8.03
CA GLY A 341 -0.27 18.34 -9.17
C GLY A 341 -1.37 17.44 -9.72
N ASN A 342 -1.90 16.52 -8.94
CA ASN A 342 -2.98 15.64 -9.36
C ASN A 342 -4.36 16.28 -9.14
N LEU A 343 -5.32 15.92 -10.01
CA LEU A 343 -6.74 16.16 -9.80
C LEU A 343 -7.37 14.90 -9.19
N VAL A 344 -7.85 15.01 -7.95
CA VAL A 344 -8.45 13.92 -7.18
C VAL A 344 -9.87 14.32 -6.83
N VAL A 345 -10.88 13.74 -7.49
CA VAL A 345 -12.23 14.26 -7.40
C VAL A 345 -13.31 13.17 -7.39
N ASN A 346 -14.35 13.36 -6.56
CA ASN A 346 -15.53 12.48 -6.51
C ASN A 346 -15.20 11.00 -6.27
N ASN A 347 -14.18 10.66 -5.50
CA ASN A 347 -13.87 9.26 -5.24
C ASN A 347 -14.82 8.68 -4.17
N ASN A 348 -16.10 8.67 -4.51
CA ASN A 348 -17.26 8.24 -3.72
C ASN A 348 -18.09 7.21 -4.48
N ASN A 349 -17.54 6.56 -5.50
CA ASN A 349 -18.30 5.64 -6.34
C ASN A 349 -18.45 4.28 -5.66
N TYR A 350 -19.47 4.12 -4.83
CA TYR A 350 -19.79 2.85 -4.16
C TYR A 350 -20.35 1.78 -5.11
N GLU A 351 -20.60 2.14 -6.38
CA GLU A 351 -20.96 1.21 -7.43
C GLU A 351 -19.75 0.68 -8.20
N ALA A 352 -18.54 1.16 -7.93
CA ALA A 352 -17.33 0.55 -8.49
C ALA A 352 -17.17 -0.91 -8.03
N PRO A 353 -16.60 -1.80 -8.85
CA PRO A 353 -16.18 -3.11 -8.40
C PRO A 353 -15.17 -2.95 -7.26
N THR A 354 -15.20 -3.82 -6.27
CA THR A 354 -14.31 -3.66 -5.12
C THR A 354 -13.96 -4.97 -4.44
N ASN A 355 -12.78 -5.01 -3.86
CA ASN A 355 -12.36 -5.94 -2.84
C ASN A 355 -12.54 -5.35 -1.42
N ARG A 356 -12.06 -6.03 -0.39
CA ARG A 356 -12.21 -5.57 0.99
C ARG A 356 -11.39 -4.32 1.31
N PHE A 357 -10.23 -4.14 0.67
CA PHE A 357 -9.38 -2.96 0.88
C PHE A 357 -10.03 -1.69 0.32
N GLY A 358 -10.69 -1.78 -0.84
CA GLY A 358 -11.47 -0.68 -1.38
C GLY A 358 -12.56 -0.21 -0.42
N VAL A 359 -13.28 -1.14 0.24
CA VAL A 359 -14.30 -0.79 1.25
C VAL A 359 -13.69 -0.08 2.46
N VAL A 360 -12.49 -0.49 2.92
CA VAL A 360 -11.79 0.20 4.03
C VAL A 360 -11.50 1.65 3.65
N ALA A 361 -10.98 1.88 2.46
CA ALA A 361 -10.55 3.20 1.97
C ALA A 361 -11.68 4.03 1.34
N LYS A 362 -12.91 3.51 1.22
CA LYS A 362 -14.02 4.17 0.50
C LYS A 362 -14.25 5.62 0.92
N GLY A 363 -14.52 6.49 -0.05
CA GLY A 363 -14.84 7.89 0.18
C GLY A 363 -13.64 8.75 0.62
N MET A 364 -12.41 8.35 0.28
CA MET A 364 -11.21 9.09 0.59
C MET A 364 -10.50 9.57 -0.69
N GLY A 365 -9.93 10.78 -0.65
CA GLY A 365 -9.17 11.34 -1.78
C GLY A 365 -7.75 10.79 -1.82
N ILE A 366 -6.89 11.24 -0.91
CA ILE A 366 -5.51 10.75 -0.74
C ILE A 366 -5.35 10.23 0.68
N VAL A 367 -5.00 8.97 0.82
CA VAL A 367 -4.76 8.37 2.14
C VAL A 367 -3.40 7.66 2.15
N VAL A 368 -2.57 8.00 3.16
CA VAL A 368 -1.20 7.48 3.31
C VAL A 368 -1.06 6.74 4.65
N PRO A 369 -1.53 5.49 4.72
CA PRO A 369 -1.55 4.71 5.96
C PRO A 369 -0.20 4.04 6.24
N GLY A 370 0.39 4.36 7.41
CA GLY A 370 1.63 3.75 7.88
C GLY A 370 2.88 4.12 7.06
N ARG A 371 2.86 5.26 6.39
CA ARG A 371 3.88 5.69 5.42
C ARG A 371 4.95 6.56 6.05
N VAL A 372 6.15 6.60 5.44
CA VAL A 372 7.30 7.36 5.94
C VAL A 372 7.86 8.29 4.87
N GLY A 373 7.89 9.60 5.14
CA GLY A 373 8.58 10.57 4.30
C GLY A 373 7.90 10.89 2.97
N ASP A 374 6.61 10.60 2.83
CA ASP A 374 5.87 10.94 1.62
C ASP A 374 5.69 12.46 1.50
N ILE A 375 5.67 12.94 0.26
CA ILE A 375 5.44 14.35 -0.10
C ILE A 375 4.13 14.44 -0.88
N ILE A 376 3.18 15.23 -0.38
CA ILE A 376 1.87 15.44 -0.99
C ILE A 376 1.69 16.94 -1.19
N GLU A 377 1.82 17.42 -2.43
CA GLU A 377 1.79 18.86 -2.67
C GLU A 377 1.10 19.27 -3.98
N LYS A 378 0.56 20.49 -3.98
CA LYS A 378 -0.06 21.10 -5.16
C LYS A 378 -1.16 20.24 -5.81
N ASN A 379 -1.83 19.36 -5.07
CA ASN A 379 -2.96 18.59 -5.57
C ASN A 379 -4.27 19.38 -5.39
N LEU A 380 -5.22 19.15 -6.30
CA LEU A 380 -6.61 19.59 -6.16
C LEU A 380 -7.46 18.37 -5.76
N VAL A 381 -7.99 18.38 -4.54
CA VAL A 381 -8.72 17.27 -3.94
C VAL A 381 -10.11 17.75 -3.55
N VAL A 382 -11.16 17.26 -4.21
CA VAL A 382 -12.52 17.82 -4.06
C VAL A 382 -13.58 16.73 -3.99
N ASN A 383 -14.54 16.94 -3.09
CA ASN A 383 -15.76 16.15 -2.95
C ASN A 383 -15.50 14.67 -2.62
N HIS A 384 -15.16 14.40 -1.36
CA HIS A 384 -14.96 13.06 -0.82
C HIS A 384 -15.83 12.84 0.42
N ASP A 385 -16.52 11.72 0.52
CA ASP A 385 -17.48 11.46 1.61
C ASP A 385 -16.83 11.36 3.00
N ARG A 386 -15.52 11.04 3.06
CA ARG A 386 -14.78 10.92 4.33
C ARG A 386 -13.68 11.96 4.44
N TYR A 387 -12.53 11.69 3.88
CA TYR A 387 -11.34 12.53 4.01
C TYR A 387 -10.85 13.01 2.65
N GLY A 388 -10.48 14.27 2.58
CA GLY A 388 -9.76 14.81 1.43
C GLY A 388 -8.33 14.24 1.38
N ILE A 389 -7.48 14.65 2.32
CA ILE A 389 -6.13 14.11 2.50
C ILE A 389 -5.95 13.64 3.95
N VAL A 390 -5.53 12.39 4.16
CA VAL A 390 -5.31 11.85 5.50
C VAL A 390 -4.01 11.06 5.61
N ALA A 391 -3.17 11.41 6.60
CA ALA A 391 -2.08 10.58 7.08
C ALA A 391 -2.58 9.78 8.30
N SER A 392 -2.46 8.45 8.26
CA SER A 392 -3.03 7.55 9.28
C SER A 392 -2.07 6.43 9.67
N PRO A 393 -2.22 5.82 10.85
CA PRO A 393 -1.55 4.56 11.13
C PRO A 393 -2.10 3.46 10.22
N MET A 394 -1.31 2.41 10.02
CA MET A 394 -1.71 1.15 9.40
C MET A 394 -1.51 0.01 10.41
N LEU A 395 -2.52 -0.83 10.54
CA LEU A 395 -2.49 -2.02 11.37
C LEU A 395 -2.70 -3.25 10.46
N ASP A 396 -1.65 -4.02 10.32
CA ASP A 396 -1.68 -5.36 9.73
C ASP A 396 -1.14 -6.36 10.76
N ALA A 397 -0.18 -7.22 10.47
CA ALA A 397 0.51 -8.02 11.49
C ALA A 397 1.29 -7.12 12.46
N ASN A 398 1.88 -6.04 11.95
CA ASN A 398 2.53 -4.99 12.72
C ASN A 398 1.75 -3.66 12.65
N LEU A 399 2.03 -2.77 13.61
CA LEU A 399 1.46 -1.42 13.62
C LEU A 399 2.49 -0.43 13.07
N TYR A 400 2.15 0.20 11.95
CA TYR A 400 2.96 1.22 11.28
C TYR A 400 2.37 2.61 11.51
N PHE A 401 3.23 3.59 11.82
CA PHE A 401 2.81 4.97 12.03
C PHE A 401 3.18 5.83 10.82
N SER A 402 2.27 6.70 10.38
CA SER A 402 2.67 7.78 9.48
C SER A 402 3.66 8.70 10.18
N GLN A 403 4.81 8.96 9.54
CA GLN A 403 5.88 9.80 10.07
C GLN A 403 6.65 10.49 8.95
N HIS A 404 7.11 11.71 9.23
CA HIS A 404 7.82 12.56 8.26
C HIS A 404 7.04 12.82 6.96
N VAL A 405 5.72 12.67 6.97
CA VAL A 405 4.85 12.99 5.83
C VAL A 405 4.69 14.50 5.72
N SER A 406 4.90 15.05 4.53
CA SER A 406 4.79 16.48 4.24
C SER A 406 3.58 16.73 3.33
N ILE A 407 2.62 17.54 3.80
CA ILE A 407 1.37 17.88 3.07
C ILE A 407 1.33 19.39 2.88
N LYS A 408 1.62 19.87 1.65
CA LYS A 408 1.82 21.30 1.37
C LYS A 408 1.10 21.79 0.13
N ASP A 409 0.70 23.06 0.19
CA ASP A 409 0.21 23.80 -0.98
C ASP A 409 -0.92 23.10 -1.76
N ASN A 410 -1.65 22.17 -1.12
CA ASN A 410 -2.81 21.50 -1.72
C ASN A 410 -4.06 22.36 -1.60
N VAL A 411 -5.00 22.18 -2.51
CA VAL A 411 -6.37 22.70 -2.39
C VAL A 411 -7.30 21.52 -2.11
N VAL A 412 -7.91 21.51 -0.91
CA VAL A 412 -8.72 20.38 -0.43
C VAL A 412 -10.06 20.89 0.04
N LEU A 413 -11.14 20.50 -0.62
CA LEU A 413 -12.47 21.07 -0.42
C LEU A 413 -13.55 19.98 -0.38
N ASP A 414 -14.63 20.29 0.33
CA ASP A 414 -15.87 19.52 0.35
C ASP A 414 -15.69 18.05 0.74
N SER A 415 -15.01 17.82 1.85
CA SER A 415 -14.84 16.48 2.40
C SER A 415 -15.76 16.25 3.59
N GLY A 416 -16.50 15.13 3.59
CA GLY A 416 -17.60 14.89 4.53
C GLY A 416 -17.18 14.78 6.00
N TYR A 417 -16.01 14.16 6.29
CA TYR A 417 -15.47 14.15 7.65
C TYR A 417 -14.55 15.34 7.89
N THR A 418 -13.54 15.49 7.04
CA THR A 418 -12.63 16.63 7.10
C THR A 418 -11.73 16.68 5.85
N ASP A 419 -11.33 17.89 5.46
CA ASP A 419 -10.47 18.09 4.31
C ASP A 419 -9.06 17.59 4.58
N LEU A 420 -8.45 18.01 5.71
CA LEU A 420 -7.11 17.57 6.11
C LEU A 420 -7.14 16.79 7.43
N ALA A 421 -6.47 15.65 7.48
CA ALA A 421 -6.41 14.87 8.70
C ALA A 421 -5.01 14.29 9.01
N LEU A 422 -4.68 14.29 10.29
CA LEU A 422 -3.62 13.48 10.88
C LEU A 422 -4.25 12.57 11.92
N ALA A 423 -4.52 11.32 11.52
CA ALA A 423 -5.17 10.33 12.37
C ALA A 423 -4.17 9.68 13.33
N GLY A 424 -4.50 9.65 14.60
CA GLY A 424 -3.59 9.14 15.64
C GLY A 424 -3.76 7.64 15.92
N PRO A 425 -2.75 6.99 16.50
CA PRO A 425 -1.46 7.56 16.85
C PRO A 425 -0.55 7.72 15.63
N TRP A 426 0.26 8.76 15.63
CA TRP A 426 1.23 9.04 14.56
C TRP A 426 2.67 9.06 15.07
N GLY A 427 3.60 8.87 14.15
CA GLY A 427 5.03 9.05 14.39
C GLY A 427 5.49 10.51 14.29
N PRO A 428 6.78 10.79 14.49
CA PRO A 428 7.32 12.14 14.45
C PRO A 428 7.34 12.72 13.03
N GLY A 429 7.45 14.06 12.94
CA GLY A 429 7.85 14.76 11.73
C GLY A 429 6.77 14.99 10.67
N ASN A 430 5.52 14.58 10.90
CA ASN A 430 4.43 14.92 9.99
C ASN A 430 4.16 16.41 10.01
N CYS A 431 4.03 17.04 8.84
CA CYS A 431 3.84 18.49 8.76
C CYS A 431 2.89 18.94 7.64
N PHE A 432 2.27 20.10 7.86
CA PHE A 432 1.28 20.71 7.00
C PHE A 432 1.61 22.20 6.83
N GLU A 433 1.57 22.71 5.59
CA GLU A 433 1.88 24.12 5.32
C GLU A 433 1.26 24.60 4.01
N GLY A 434 0.65 25.79 4.02
CA GLY A 434 0.20 26.46 2.80
C GLY A 434 -1.02 25.83 2.12
N ASN A 435 -1.70 24.86 2.74
CA ASN A 435 -2.87 24.24 2.15
C ASN A 435 -4.11 25.17 2.22
N ILE A 436 -4.95 25.08 1.20
CA ILE A 436 -6.28 25.73 1.17
C ILE A 436 -7.31 24.67 1.52
N TYR A 437 -7.99 24.80 2.66
CA TYR A 437 -8.97 23.84 3.16
C TYR A 437 -9.97 24.55 4.09
N GLN A 438 -11.11 23.92 4.38
CA GLN A 438 -12.12 24.44 5.30
C GLN A 438 -12.06 23.76 6.67
N THR A 439 -11.79 22.46 6.69
CA THR A 439 -11.84 21.65 7.91
C THR A 439 -10.56 20.85 8.13
N SER A 440 -10.15 20.65 9.39
CA SER A 440 -9.02 19.78 9.72
C SER A 440 -9.23 19.00 11.02
N THR A 441 -8.59 17.83 11.10
CA THR A 441 -8.52 16.99 12.29
C THR A 441 -7.07 16.60 12.57
N PRO A 442 -6.47 17.01 13.72
CA PRO A 442 -7.02 17.93 14.73
C PRO A 442 -7.25 19.34 14.19
N PRO A 443 -8.10 20.18 14.83
CA PRO A 443 -8.19 21.58 14.49
C PRO A 443 -6.87 22.29 14.69
N LEU A 444 -6.65 23.34 13.93
CA LEU A 444 -5.40 24.08 13.91
C LEU A 444 -4.22 23.20 13.48
N LEU A 445 -4.47 22.24 12.58
CA LEU A 445 -3.49 21.23 12.16
C LEU A 445 -2.20 21.87 11.65
N GLU A 446 -2.30 22.86 10.76
CA GLU A 446 -1.12 23.56 10.23
C GLU A 446 -0.38 24.38 11.28
N GLN A 447 -1.08 24.96 12.26
CA GLN A 447 -0.44 25.71 13.32
C GLN A 447 0.32 24.81 14.30
N LEU A 448 -0.22 23.62 14.57
CA LEU A 448 0.38 22.65 15.50
C LEU A 448 1.48 21.80 14.85
N HIS A 449 1.35 21.53 13.57
CA HIS A 449 2.25 20.68 12.79
C HIS A 449 2.85 21.41 11.59
N ASN A 450 3.21 22.70 11.74
CA ASN A 450 3.79 23.48 10.66
C ASN A 450 5.17 22.97 10.27
N CYS A 451 5.44 22.84 8.96
CA CYS A 451 6.69 22.29 8.44
C CYS A 451 7.92 23.11 8.83
N SER A 452 7.78 24.45 8.91
CA SER A 452 8.86 25.34 9.33
C SER A 452 9.23 25.18 10.81
N SER A 453 8.29 24.77 11.67
CA SER A 453 8.50 24.63 13.12
C SER A 453 9.11 23.29 13.52
N ILE A 454 9.00 22.27 12.70
CA ILE A 454 9.51 20.90 12.96
C ILE A 454 11.04 20.87 12.98
N ASN A 455 11.68 21.74 12.21
CA ASN A 455 13.15 21.91 12.22
C ASN A 455 13.68 22.62 13.48
N SER A 456 12.84 23.27 14.27
CA SER A 456 13.20 23.87 15.54
C SER A 456 12.90 22.87 16.67
N SER A 457 13.91 22.26 17.26
CA SER A 457 14.05 21.57 18.56
C SER A 457 12.81 21.37 19.47
N ASN A 458 11.61 21.20 18.93
CA ASN A 458 10.41 20.94 19.72
C ASN A 458 10.48 19.51 20.29
N LEU A 459 10.76 19.41 21.58
CA LEU A 459 10.78 18.14 22.32
C LEU A 459 9.49 17.32 22.12
N ILE A 460 8.35 17.99 21.88
CA ILE A 460 7.04 17.35 21.72
C ILE A 460 6.96 16.52 20.42
N SER A 461 7.60 16.96 19.33
CA SER A 461 7.60 16.23 18.06
C SER A 461 8.47 14.96 18.05
N ARG A 462 9.25 14.73 19.11
CA ARG A 462 10.17 13.59 19.24
C ARG A 462 9.61 12.41 20.04
N PHE A 463 8.44 12.56 20.65
CA PHE A 463 7.83 11.46 21.38
C PHE A 463 7.10 10.54 20.42
N PRO A 464 7.38 9.23 20.40
CA PRO A 464 6.55 8.25 19.71
C PRO A 464 5.15 8.21 20.35
N LEU A 465 4.14 7.82 19.58
CA LEU A 465 2.75 7.70 20.03
C LEU A 465 2.09 9.05 20.37
N GLN A 466 2.14 10.00 19.45
CA GLN A 466 1.38 11.24 19.56
C GLN A 466 -0.02 11.08 18.93
N GLY A 467 -0.93 11.90 19.40
CA GLY A 467 -2.32 11.93 18.95
C GLY A 467 -3.24 11.04 19.76
N ASP A 468 -4.52 11.28 19.58
CA ASP A 468 -5.53 10.47 20.24
C ASP A 468 -5.67 9.10 19.55
N PRO A 469 -6.08 8.05 20.26
CA PRO A 469 -6.27 6.72 19.68
C PRO A 469 -7.53 6.60 18.81
N SER A 470 -8.28 7.70 18.58
CA SER A 470 -9.50 7.69 17.78
C SER A 470 -9.23 7.24 16.34
N GLY A 471 -8.07 7.56 15.77
CA GLY A 471 -7.66 7.10 14.46
C GLY A 471 -7.61 5.57 14.34
N LEU A 472 -7.07 4.87 15.36
CA LEU A 472 -7.09 3.40 15.39
C LEU A 472 -8.51 2.82 15.57
N MET A 473 -9.34 3.47 16.39
CA MET A 473 -10.73 3.05 16.56
C MET A 473 -11.53 3.22 15.27
N MET A 474 -11.28 4.29 14.55
CA MET A 474 -11.90 4.58 13.27
C MET A 474 -11.42 3.58 12.20
N LEU A 475 -10.13 3.31 12.12
CA LEU A 475 -9.58 2.28 11.24
C LEU A 475 -10.17 0.91 11.55
N ALA A 476 -10.28 0.52 12.83
CA ALA A 476 -10.95 -0.71 13.24
C ALA A 476 -12.44 -0.73 12.82
N GLY A 477 -13.12 0.40 12.85
CA GLY A 477 -14.48 0.56 12.34
C GLY A 477 -14.56 0.33 10.83
N PHE A 478 -13.63 0.87 10.05
CA PHE A 478 -13.56 0.66 8.61
C PHE A 478 -13.27 -0.80 8.24
N PHE A 479 -12.38 -1.47 8.97
CA PHE A 479 -12.13 -2.90 8.79
C PHE A 479 -13.35 -3.76 9.16
N ALA A 480 -14.07 -3.40 10.23
CA ALA A 480 -15.31 -4.10 10.61
C ALA A 480 -16.42 -3.93 9.56
N ASP A 481 -16.57 -2.73 9.00
CA ASP A 481 -17.48 -2.42 7.90
C ASP A 481 -17.12 -3.27 6.67
N ALA A 482 -15.86 -3.29 6.27
CA ALA A 482 -15.40 -4.10 5.16
C ALA A 482 -15.64 -5.61 5.35
N GLN A 483 -15.49 -6.13 6.57
CA GLN A 483 -15.76 -7.55 6.86
C GLN A 483 -17.24 -7.91 6.79
N THR A 484 -18.13 -6.96 7.04
CA THR A 484 -19.58 -7.16 7.03
C THR A 484 -20.24 -6.81 5.70
N THR A 485 -19.53 -6.10 4.82
CA THR A 485 -20.02 -5.76 3.48
C THR A 485 -20.08 -7.01 2.60
N ASP A 486 -21.21 -7.24 1.97
CA ASP A 486 -21.37 -8.28 0.96
C ASP A 486 -20.75 -7.80 -0.35
N LEU A 487 -19.74 -8.51 -0.83
CA LEU A 487 -18.98 -8.16 -2.01
C LEU A 487 -19.39 -9.02 -3.19
N ASP A 488 -19.85 -8.39 -4.24
CA ASP A 488 -20.04 -9.05 -5.55
C ASP A 488 -18.70 -9.11 -6.28
N LYS A 489 -18.06 -10.28 -6.26
CA LYS A 489 -16.75 -10.51 -6.89
C LYS A 489 -16.79 -10.45 -8.42
N ASP A 490 -17.98 -10.57 -9.02
CA ASP A 490 -18.17 -10.55 -10.47
C ASP A 490 -18.62 -9.20 -11.00
N LYS A 491 -18.82 -8.20 -10.15
CA LYS A 491 -19.31 -6.86 -10.50
C LYS A 491 -18.47 -6.19 -11.60
N TYR A 492 -17.15 -6.45 -11.63
CA TYR A 492 -16.25 -5.92 -12.66
C TYR A 492 -16.60 -6.40 -14.08
N LYS A 493 -17.20 -7.58 -14.23
CA LYS A 493 -17.60 -8.15 -15.54
C LYS A 493 -18.72 -7.36 -16.20
N GLU A 494 -19.53 -6.68 -15.40
CA GLU A 494 -20.70 -5.91 -15.85
C GLU A 494 -20.46 -4.40 -15.82
N TYR A 495 -19.25 -3.95 -15.40
CA TYR A 495 -18.96 -2.54 -15.33
C TYR A 495 -18.96 -1.88 -16.72
N PRO A 496 -19.48 -0.65 -16.87
CA PRO A 496 -19.62 -0.01 -18.18
C PRO A 496 -18.27 0.14 -18.91
N TRP A 497 -18.28 -0.15 -20.18
CA TRP A 497 -17.09 0.04 -21.02
C TRP A 497 -16.79 1.53 -21.22
N PRO A 498 -15.50 1.89 -21.30
CA PRO A 498 -15.11 3.27 -21.51
C PRO A 498 -15.46 3.77 -22.92
N LYS A 499 -15.50 5.09 -23.05
CA LYS A 499 -15.50 5.72 -24.37
C LYS A 499 -14.14 5.51 -25.05
N GLU A 500 -14.11 5.74 -26.37
CA GLU A 500 -12.85 5.78 -27.12
C GLU A 500 -11.87 6.80 -26.51
N GLN A 501 -10.60 6.40 -26.42
CA GLN A 501 -9.51 7.19 -25.89
C GLN A 501 -8.61 7.70 -27.02
N GLU A 502 -7.87 8.77 -26.77
CA GLU A 502 -6.94 9.33 -27.75
C GLU A 502 -5.83 8.34 -28.08
N ASN A 503 -5.49 8.26 -29.36
CA ASN A 503 -4.39 7.45 -29.85
C ASN A 503 -3.04 8.13 -29.60
N MET A 504 -2.02 7.34 -29.36
CA MET A 504 -0.63 7.80 -29.34
C MET A 504 -0.26 8.39 -30.72
N GLN A 505 0.41 9.52 -30.70
CA GLN A 505 0.92 10.15 -31.91
C GLN A 505 2.35 9.65 -32.20
N PHE A 506 2.55 9.10 -33.38
CA PHE A 506 3.86 8.56 -33.79
C PHE A 506 4.50 9.42 -34.88
N THR A 507 5.77 9.74 -34.70
CA THR A 507 6.62 10.26 -35.79
C THR A 507 6.91 9.14 -36.77
N ASN A 508 7.19 7.93 -36.27
CA ASN A 508 7.39 6.71 -37.03
C ASN A 508 6.83 5.52 -36.27
N ILE A 509 5.70 4.99 -36.72
CA ILE A 509 5.02 3.87 -36.05
C ILE A 509 5.84 2.57 -36.06
N ASN A 510 6.81 2.44 -36.97
CA ASN A 510 7.67 1.27 -37.09
C ASN A 510 8.98 1.37 -36.30
N GLU A 511 9.16 2.38 -35.49
CA GLU A 511 10.35 2.55 -34.65
C GLU A 511 10.10 1.94 -33.26
N PRO A 512 10.87 0.92 -32.82
CA PRO A 512 10.75 0.39 -31.47
C PRO A 512 11.00 1.45 -30.40
N SER A 513 10.39 1.29 -29.23
CA SER A 513 10.62 2.16 -28.06
C SER A 513 10.80 1.33 -26.78
N PRO A 514 11.88 0.56 -26.67
CA PRO A 514 12.13 -0.24 -25.47
C PRO A 514 12.29 0.67 -24.23
N ALA A 515 11.90 0.15 -23.07
CA ALA A 515 11.94 0.88 -21.81
C ALA A 515 13.38 0.90 -21.23
N ILE A 516 14.23 1.75 -21.78
CA ILE A 516 15.62 1.91 -21.38
C ILE A 516 15.84 3.34 -20.87
N ASP A 517 16.46 3.48 -19.69
CA ASP A 517 16.82 4.77 -19.06
C ASP A 517 15.67 5.79 -19.04
N LEU A 518 14.48 5.33 -18.71
CA LEU A 518 13.26 6.15 -18.73
C LEU A 518 13.13 7.08 -17.53
N PHE A 519 13.75 6.75 -16.41
CA PHE A 519 13.57 7.51 -15.18
C PHE A 519 14.29 8.87 -15.25
N TYR A 520 13.56 9.90 -14.82
CA TYR A 520 14.11 11.24 -14.57
C TYR A 520 13.41 11.83 -13.33
N VAL A 521 14.01 12.82 -12.71
CA VAL A 521 13.38 13.57 -11.62
C VAL A 521 12.54 14.68 -12.25
N PRO A 522 11.21 14.69 -12.03
CA PRO A 522 10.36 15.76 -12.54
C PRO A 522 10.74 17.13 -11.96
N ASP A 523 10.58 18.18 -12.74
CA ASP A 523 10.69 19.56 -12.24
C ASP A 523 9.43 19.93 -11.43
N LEU A 524 9.45 19.62 -10.14
CA LEU A 524 8.33 19.84 -9.23
C LEU A 524 7.96 21.33 -9.07
N ASP A 525 8.91 22.24 -9.31
CA ASP A 525 8.67 23.68 -9.20
C ASP A 525 7.78 24.19 -10.36
N SER A 526 7.86 23.54 -11.51
CA SER A 526 7.02 23.86 -12.67
C SER A 526 5.58 23.35 -12.54
N ILE A 527 5.32 22.35 -11.69
CA ILE A 527 3.99 21.77 -11.50
C ILE A 527 3.14 22.72 -10.65
N GLN A 528 1.90 22.95 -11.09
CA GLN A 528 0.92 23.81 -10.42
C GLN A 528 -0.29 23.00 -9.97
N VAL A 529 -1.06 23.53 -9.03
CA VAL A 529 -2.39 22.99 -8.69
C VAL A 529 -3.23 22.96 -9.96
N PRO A 530 -3.86 21.83 -10.32
CA PRO A 530 -4.72 21.75 -11.49
C PRO A 530 -5.87 22.77 -11.43
N THR A 531 -6.05 23.56 -12.47
CA THR A 531 -7.15 24.54 -12.56
C THR A 531 -8.21 24.14 -13.58
N ASN A 532 -7.90 23.19 -14.47
CA ASN A 532 -8.85 22.70 -15.46
C ASN A 532 -9.69 21.58 -14.84
N LEU A 533 -10.90 21.93 -14.42
CA LEU A 533 -11.86 20.97 -13.88
C LEU A 533 -12.57 20.25 -15.04
N LEU A 534 -12.96 19.01 -14.79
CA LEU A 534 -13.48 18.11 -15.82
C LEU A 534 -14.88 18.45 -16.32
N ASN A 535 -15.60 19.30 -15.59
CA ASN A 535 -16.90 19.81 -16.01
C ASN A 535 -17.15 21.22 -15.44
N GLU A 536 -18.07 21.94 -16.06
CA GLU A 536 -18.40 23.33 -15.72
C GLU A 536 -18.94 23.47 -14.27
N ASP A 537 -19.59 22.44 -13.74
CA ASP A 537 -20.14 22.47 -12.38
C ASP A 537 -19.03 22.42 -11.34
N LEU A 538 -18.02 21.57 -11.52
CA LEU A 538 -16.84 21.51 -10.63
C LEU A 538 -15.97 22.76 -10.77
N GLU A 539 -15.83 23.29 -11.96
CA GLU A 539 -15.12 24.55 -12.18
C GLU A 539 -15.81 25.73 -11.47
N ASN A 540 -17.12 25.79 -11.58
CA ASN A 540 -17.92 26.82 -10.88
C ASN A 540 -17.84 26.65 -9.37
N TYR A 541 -17.91 25.41 -8.87
CA TYR A 541 -17.74 25.11 -7.45
C TYR A 541 -16.35 25.55 -6.94
N TYR A 542 -15.29 25.11 -7.60
CA TYR A 542 -13.92 25.47 -7.25
C TYR A 542 -13.70 26.98 -7.24
N ASN A 543 -14.16 27.69 -8.27
CA ASN A 543 -13.99 29.12 -8.36
C ASN A 543 -14.78 29.86 -7.26
N SER A 544 -15.98 29.39 -6.92
CA SER A 544 -16.79 29.99 -5.84
C SER A 544 -16.14 29.79 -4.47
N GLU A 545 -15.66 28.59 -4.18
CA GLU A 545 -14.99 28.29 -2.91
C GLU A 545 -13.63 28.99 -2.79
N LYS A 546 -12.86 29.04 -3.86
CA LYS A 546 -11.59 29.77 -3.89
C LYS A 546 -11.79 31.28 -3.68
N GLU A 547 -12.83 31.88 -4.27
CA GLU A 547 -13.18 33.28 -4.03
C GLU A 547 -13.59 33.51 -2.57
N ILE A 548 -14.34 32.59 -1.96
CA ILE A 548 -14.74 32.64 -0.56
C ILE A 548 -13.49 32.56 0.34
N ILE A 549 -12.60 31.62 0.10
CA ILE A 549 -11.37 31.45 0.89
C ILE A 549 -10.44 32.66 0.72
N MET A 550 -10.24 33.12 -0.51
CA MET A 550 -9.38 34.29 -0.81
C MET A 550 -9.99 35.62 -0.33
N SER A 551 -11.31 35.70 -0.16
CA SER A 551 -11.99 36.90 0.37
C SER A 551 -11.83 37.11 1.88
N GLY A 552 -11.13 36.20 2.57
CA GLY A 552 -10.90 36.29 4.01
C GLY A 552 -12.13 35.95 4.87
N VAL A 553 -13.12 35.25 4.28
CA VAL A 553 -14.17 34.61 5.08
C VAL A 553 -13.46 33.60 6.00
N PRO A 554 -13.61 33.68 7.31
CA PRO A 554 -12.87 32.82 8.21
C PRO A 554 -13.22 31.38 7.87
N ILE A 555 -12.18 30.59 7.55
CA ILE A 555 -12.18 29.13 7.70
C ILE A 555 -13.00 28.86 8.94
N SER A 556 -14.04 28.02 8.87
CA SER A 556 -14.96 27.83 9.99
C SER A 556 -14.13 27.56 11.25
N SER A 557 -13.95 28.62 12.04
CA SER A 557 -13.15 28.50 13.26
C SER A 557 -13.85 27.44 14.10
N PRO A 558 -13.13 26.42 14.59
CA PRO A 558 -13.74 25.37 15.38
C PRO A 558 -14.52 26.02 16.53
N THR A 559 -15.72 25.55 16.77
CA THR A 559 -16.52 26.07 17.88
C THR A 559 -15.73 25.90 19.16
N ILE A 560 -15.95 26.78 20.13
CA ILE A 560 -15.30 26.67 21.45
C ILE A 560 -15.47 25.28 22.07
N TRP A 561 -16.56 24.61 21.76
CA TRP A 561 -16.85 23.24 22.23
C TRP A 561 -15.97 22.20 21.53
N GLN A 562 -15.71 22.34 20.24
CA GLN A 562 -14.78 21.46 19.48
C GLN A 562 -13.35 21.64 19.99
N LEU A 563 -12.92 22.90 20.22
CA LEU A 563 -11.61 23.19 20.83
C LEU A 563 -11.47 22.60 22.23
N LEU A 564 -12.47 22.79 23.10
CA LEU A 564 -12.46 22.25 24.46
C LEU A 564 -12.46 20.72 24.46
N PHE A 565 -13.21 20.11 23.56
CA PHE A 565 -13.28 18.66 23.43
C PHE A 565 -11.96 18.06 22.98
N GLN A 566 -11.30 18.68 22.03
CA GLN A 566 -9.99 18.22 21.57
C GLN A 566 -8.90 18.48 22.60
N LEU A 567 -8.93 19.64 23.26
CA LEU A 567 -8.04 19.91 24.38
C LEU A 567 -8.21 18.84 25.48
N TYR A 568 -9.44 18.40 25.72
CA TYR A 568 -9.73 17.27 26.61
C TYR A 568 -9.06 15.98 26.11
N GLY A 569 -9.22 15.62 24.84
CA GLY A 569 -8.58 14.44 24.23
C GLY A 569 -7.06 14.44 24.38
N TYR A 570 -6.42 15.59 24.16
CA TYR A 570 -4.97 15.75 24.30
C TYR A 570 -4.47 15.78 25.75
N LEU A 571 -5.18 16.46 26.65
CA LEU A 571 -4.70 16.68 28.01
C LEU A 571 -5.04 15.54 28.98
N MET A 572 -6.20 14.88 28.80
CA MET A 572 -6.66 13.90 29.77
C MET A 572 -5.77 12.67 29.93
N PRO A 573 -5.13 12.12 28.88
CA PRO A 573 -4.14 11.06 29.07
C PRO A 573 -3.01 11.47 30.00
N PHE A 574 -2.51 12.69 29.86
CA PHE A 574 -1.45 13.23 30.75
C PHE A 574 -1.96 13.48 32.15
N VAL A 575 -3.19 13.97 32.33
CA VAL A 575 -3.81 14.14 33.64
C VAL A 575 -4.01 12.80 34.34
N LEU A 576 -4.50 11.79 33.63
CA LEU A 576 -4.63 10.42 34.15
C LEU A 576 -3.28 9.82 34.51
N TYR A 577 -2.28 9.98 33.65
CA TYR A 577 -0.91 9.55 33.95
C TYR A 577 -0.37 10.25 35.19
N ALA A 578 -0.48 11.56 35.27
CA ALA A 578 0.00 12.34 36.43
C ALA A 578 -0.68 11.89 37.73
N ALA A 579 -1.99 11.67 37.71
CA ALA A 579 -2.73 11.16 38.84
C ALA A 579 -2.29 9.73 39.26
N TRP A 580 -2.13 8.84 38.29
CA TRP A 580 -1.67 7.46 38.54
C TRP A 580 -0.21 7.44 38.99
N ALA A 581 0.65 8.27 38.41
CA ALA A 581 2.06 8.40 38.82
C ALA A 581 2.18 8.95 40.25
N ALA A 582 1.40 9.98 40.59
CA ALA A 582 1.38 10.51 41.94
C ALA A 582 0.95 9.46 42.98
N LEU A 583 -0.07 8.65 42.66
CA LEU A 583 -0.49 7.53 43.50
C LEU A 583 0.60 6.46 43.64
N ALA A 584 1.28 6.13 42.53
CA ALA A 584 2.38 5.17 42.53
C ALA A 584 3.58 5.68 43.36
N ILE A 585 3.98 6.92 43.17
CA ILE A 585 5.09 7.55 43.91
C ILE A 585 4.81 7.56 45.42
N LYS A 586 3.57 7.99 45.79
CA LYS A 586 3.14 7.98 47.19
C LYS A 586 3.15 6.58 47.78
N ASP A 587 2.67 5.59 47.03
CA ASP A 587 2.66 4.18 47.46
C ASP A 587 4.11 3.63 47.58
N ILE A 588 4.98 3.89 46.59
CA ILE A 588 6.41 3.52 46.65
C ILE A 588 7.11 4.12 47.88
N ASP A 589 6.78 5.38 48.22
CA ASP A 589 7.40 6.08 49.35
C ASP A 589 6.95 5.53 50.69
N SER A 590 5.69 5.18 50.84
CA SER A 590 5.08 4.71 52.08
C SER A 590 5.10 3.18 52.26
N ASN A 591 5.41 2.41 51.22
CA ASN A 591 5.26 0.96 51.19
C ASN A 591 6.47 0.25 51.80
N GLN A 592 6.31 -0.36 52.95
CA GLN A 592 7.37 -1.12 53.65
C GLN A 592 7.91 -2.33 52.86
N ARG A 593 7.22 -2.78 51.84
CA ARG A 593 7.66 -3.89 50.96
C ARG A 593 8.66 -3.43 49.90
N VAL A 594 8.81 -2.10 49.69
CA VAL A 594 9.69 -1.50 48.70
C VAL A 594 10.82 -0.75 49.43
N ASN A 595 11.85 -1.45 49.80
CA ASN A 595 12.97 -0.91 50.59
C ASN A 595 14.28 -0.86 49.79
N GLY A 596 15.20 0.06 50.18
CA GLY A 596 16.56 0.16 49.63
C GLY A 596 16.59 0.49 48.13
N SER A 597 17.42 -0.21 47.37
CA SER A 597 17.60 0.01 45.92
C SER A 597 16.35 -0.23 45.09
N MET A 598 15.44 -1.11 45.51
CA MET A 598 14.19 -1.38 44.83
C MET A 598 13.26 -0.17 44.77
N LYS A 599 13.32 0.74 45.72
CA LYS A 599 12.60 2.00 45.71
C LYS A 599 12.99 2.87 44.50
N TYR A 600 14.28 2.98 44.24
CA TYR A 600 14.81 3.75 43.13
C TYR A 600 14.53 3.10 41.79
N VAL A 601 14.54 1.76 41.71
CA VAL A 601 14.18 1.01 40.51
C VAL A 601 12.72 1.31 40.13
N TRP A 602 11.78 1.17 41.08
CA TRP A 602 10.36 1.46 40.79
C TRP A 602 10.07 2.92 40.51
N LEU A 603 10.76 3.85 41.17
CA LEU A 603 10.67 5.26 40.78
C LEU A 603 11.18 5.50 39.35
N GLY A 604 12.30 4.85 38.99
CA GLY A 604 12.82 4.87 37.62
C GLY A 604 11.81 4.33 36.61
N VAL A 605 11.19 3.18 36.88
CA VAL A 605 10.15 2.59 36.01
C VAL A 605 8.97 3.52 35.83
N VAL A 606 8.48 4.15 36.91
CA VAL A 606 7.34 5.08 36.85
C VAL A 606 7.66 6.36 36.05
N TYR A 607 8.88 6.90 36.19
CA TYR A 607 9.26 8.15 35.53
C TYR A 607 9.79 7.97 34.11
N LEU A 608 10.57 6.90 33.84
CA LEU A 608 11.23 6.70 32.55
C LEU A 608 10.37 5.95 31.52
N VAL A 609 9.33 5.25 32.00
CA VAL A 609 8.37 4.54 31.12
C VAL A 609 6.97 5.07 31.41
N PRO A 610 6.63 6.27 30.90
CA PRO A 610 5.33 6.89 31.12
C PRO A 610 4.17 5.96 30.75
N PHE A 611 3.05 6.05 31.46
CA PHE A 611 1.86 5.21 31.37
C PHE A 611 2.12 3.73 31.71
N PHE A 612 2.96 3.03 30.95
CA PHE A 612 3.24 1.60 31.16
C PHE A 612 3.94 1.31 32.49
N GLY A 613 4.91 2.13 32.86
CA GLY A 613 5.62 1.95 34.14
C GLY A 613 4.70 2.06 35.34
N VAL A 614 3.77 3.00 35.31
CA VAL A 614 2.74 3.15 36.35
C VAL A 614 1.80 1.96 36.38
N LEU A 615 1.34 1.50 35.22
CA LEU A 615 0.46 0.33 35.11
C LEU A 615 1.16 -0.93 35.60
N VAL A 616 2.42 -1.17 35.20
CA VAL A 616 3.23 -2.32 35.66
C VAL A 616 3.42 -2.26 37.18
N TYR A 617 3.72 -1.09 37.74
CA TYR A 617 3.83 -0.95 39.20
C TYR A 617 2.53 -1.31 39.91
N HIS A 618 1.39 -0.82 39.44
CA HIS A 618 0.10 -1.07 40.09
C HIS A 618 -0.43 -2.50 39.87
N LEU A 619 -0.23 -3.10 38.71
CA LEU A 619 -0.78 -4.42 38.37
C LEU A 619 0.14 -5.57 38.78
N ALA A 620 1.43 -5.47 38.53
CA ALA A 620 2.43 -6.54 38.75
C ALA A 620 3.44 -6.22 39.87
N GLY A 621 3.58 -4.93 40.23
CA GLY A 621 4.52 -4.49 41.25
C GLY A 621 4.03 -4.73 42.69
N PRO A 622 4.90 -4.44 43.69
CA PRO A 622 4.63 -4.67 45.11
C PRO A 622 3.68 -3.65 45.75
N SER A 623 2.84 -2.98 44.98
CA SER A 623 1.93 -1.92 45.45
C SER A 623 1.04 -2.37 46.61
N ALA A 624 0.93 -1.55 47.63
CA ALA A 624 0.10 -1.77 48.83
C ALA A 624 -1.35 -1.32 48.66
N ILE A 625 -1.65 -0.58 47.56
CA ILE A 625 -3.02 -0.12 47.24
C ILE A 625 -3.93 -1.32 47.00
N SER A 626 -5.15 -1.28 47.54
CA SER A 626 -6.12 -2.38 47.39
C SER A 626 -6.48 -2.62 45.91
N ARG A 627 -6.72 -3.87 45.54
CA ARG A 627 -7.06 -4.26 44.16
C ARG A 627 -8.29 -3.52 43.65
N SER A 628 -9.31 -3.31 44.49
CA SER A 628 -10.52 -2.57 44.13
C SER A 628 -10.23 -1.10 43.80
N MET A 629 -9.35 -0.47 44.57
CA MET A 629 -8.99 0.93 44.34
C MET A 629 -8.12 1.10 43.08
N LYS A 630 -7.23 0.16 42.78
CA LYS A 630 -6.44 0.12 41.53
C LYS A 630 -7.36 -0.04 40.33
N LEU A 631 -8.27 -1.02 40.39
CA LEU A 631 -9.27 -1.24 39.33
C LEU A 631 -10.15 0.00 39.13
N ALA A 632 -10.64 0.60 40.21
CA ALA A 632 -11.46 1.80 40.11
C ALA A 632 -10.69 2.99 39.51
N ALA A 633 -9.42 3.18 39.87
CA ALA A 633 -8.59 4.27 39.34
C ALA A 633 -8.23 4.05 37.85
N ILE A 634 -7.81 2.84 37.48
CA ILE A 634 -7.33 2.53 36.12
C ILE A 634 -8.54 2.34 35.17
N VAL A 635 -9.42 1.40 35.51
CA VAL A 635 -10.57 1.06 34.63
C VAL A 635 -11.61 2.19 34.63
N GLY A 636 -11.88 2.79 35.79
CA GLY A 636 -12.82 3.90 35.90
C GLY A 636 -12.31 5.17 35.21
N GLY A 637 -11.02 5.48 35.33
CA GLY A 637 -10.39 6.60 34.63
C GLY A 637 -10.40 6.40 33.11
N LEU A 638 -10.03 5.23 32.64
CA LEU A 638 -10.04 4.88 31.22
C LEU A 638 -11.46 4.86 30.64
N PHE A 639 -12.40 4.27 31.37
CA PHE A 639 -13.81 4.26 30.96
C PHE A 639 -14.39 5.65 30.87
N SER A 640 -14.14 6.53 31.88
CA SER A 640 -14.61 7.91 31.84
C SER A 640 -14.01 8.69 30.69
N TYR A 641 -12.71 8.50 30.40
CA TYR A 641 -12.04 9.12 29.27
C TYR A 641 -12.68 8.71 27.94
N ILE A 642 -12.85 7.41 27.70
CA ILE A 642 -13.46 6.87 26.48
C ILE A 642 -14.94 7.32 26.36
N ALA A 643 -15.71 7.28 27.45
CA ALA A 643 -17.11 7.67 27.42
C ALA A 643 -17.31 9.14 27.05
N ILE A 644 -16.43 10.03 27.52
CA ILE A 644 -16.49 11.45 27.19
C ILE A 644 -16.03 11.67 25.74
N LEU A 645 -15.02 10.95 25.26
CA LEU A 645 -14.61 11.00 23.84
C LEU A 645 -15.75 10.57 22.92
N VAL A 646 -16.41 9.45 23.21
CA VAL A 646 -17.56 8.96 22.43
C VAL A 646 -18.72 9.97 22.46
N ALA A 647 -19.08 10.47 23.65
CA ALA A 647 -20.14 11.45 23.77
C ALA A 647 -19.82 12.75 23.01
N GLY A 648 -18.57 13.19 23.05
CA GLY A 648 -18.12 14.37 22.33
C GLY A 648 -18.12 14.19 20.83
N ALA A 649 -17.70 13.02 20.33
CA ALA A 649 -17.76 12.69 18.91
C ALA A 649 -19.21 12.70 18.38
N VAL A 650 -20.15 12.13 19.14
CA VAL A 650 -21.58 12.15 18.81
C VAL A 650 -22.14 13.58 18.83
N ILE A 651 -21.78 14.40 19.83
CA ILE A 651 -22.29 15.78 19.95
C ILE A 651 -21.69 16.69 18.87
N SER A 652 -20.45 16.44 18.46
CA SER A 652 -19.79 17.23 17.42
C SER A 652 -20.17 16.82 15.99
N GLY A 653 -21.01 15.78 15.81
CA GLY A 653 -21.42 15.28 14.48
C GLY A 653 -20.30 14.54 13.75
N LEU A 654 -19.28 14.05 14.47
CA LEU A 654 -18.17 13.28 13.92
C LEU A 654 -18.47 11.77 13.82
N VAL A 655 -19.64 11.33 14.29
CA VAL A 655 -20.16 9.95 14.17
C VAL A 655 -21.64 10.01 13.84
#